data_49e93dfefdb0397150d936b9dcdc2d9a
#
_entry.id   49e93dfefdb0397150d936b9dcdc2d9a
#
_cell.length_a   1.000
_cell.length_b   1.000
_cell.length_c   1.000
_cell.angle_alpha   90.00
_cell.angle_beta   90.00
_cell.angle_gamma   90.00
#
_symmetry.space_group_name_H-M   'P 1'
#
loop_
_entity.id
_entity.type
_entity.pdbx_description
1 polymer ?
#
loop_
_entity_poly.entity_id
_entity_poly.type
_entity_poly.pdbx_seq_one_letter_code
_entity_poly.pdbx_strand_id
1 'polypeptide(L)'
;MNKKFLLLLTIFIFSTTISVQAQERLTGLQRDVKIQKEALLLKDNGVKDEVSPVSLPFYEDFSNYCGFPNPKYFADRQAYVNNTYPVIPPTIGAITLDALDENGEIYAHASSDNFPADTLTSQPFLLGSCSPADSLYFSFYYQPGGASTTYPYVQWERIGNQPERYDKLILEFGYLQDTAMVWSEVWSTEGESVDEWLEEDPNHLTYFKQVLIPIIDPNYLSNSFQFRFRNYASLEGNGVQGWDGNCDQWHIDYIRLNKNRTCEDKYPDDIAFVAPTTTFLNTYYTMPWSHFQSSYLKENFENMMANLSQVTKNSKYSYSVIKNDQSVIYNHPSSNENIAPYFDNGLQSAALQVEPSINFTIAPDGAESACFTVVHVYEVDGNSGDIMKSNDTIVHYQSFENYFAYDDGTAEAGYSIYSTMQTPATYLAVRFITSHPDTLRAVKIWFNAVKNDENFAPFTLMVWNDANGKPGQIIYEQQAQQPMHNQDYYDFITYFLDEPIAVGDTFYVGFYQNHNVQLNIGFDQNTDARGHFFYKVMTDWEEPFFKGSPMVRAVVGSYIEPVDIDDVTDDFFVSVNPNPTKSTLNVNVSSELYHSATYTLFDISGKKLLFGRIDQPHFSLNLSDYPNGIYLLKIADNRRQKTLKIVKY
;
A
#
# COMPACT_ATOMS: atom_id res chain seq x y z
N MET A 1 50.05 16.54 66.26
CA MET A 1 49.15 17.26 65.32
C MET A 1 48.60 16.35 64.32
N ASN A 2 47.41 15.77 64.59
CA ASN A 2 46.77 14.77 63.78
C ASN A 2 45.77 15.45 62.83
N LYS A 3 46.05 15.44 61.57
CA LYS A 3 45.06 15.82 60.55
C LYS A 3 44.21 14.58 60.24
N LYS A 4 42.98 14.59 60.71
CA LYS A 4 41.96 13.61 60.31
C LYS A 4 41.59 13.90 58.85
N PHE A 5 41.94 12.96 57.99
CA PHE A 5 41.44 12.88 56.63
C PHE A 5 39.95 12.52 56.69
N LEU A 6 39.08 13.48 56.42
CA LEU A 6 37.68 13.26 56.23
C LEU A 6 37.49 12.74 54.78
N LEU A 7 37.37 11.41 54.68
CA LEU A 7 37.03 10.78 53.39
C LEU A 7 35.54 11.06 53.16
N LEU A 8 35.21 12.08 52.40
CA LEU A 8 33.88 12.28 51.86
C LEU A 8 33.67 11.19 50.79
N LEU A 9 32.98 10.13 51.19
CA LEU A 9 32.45 9.14 50.26
C LEU A 9 31.27 9.78 49.51
N THR A 10 31.57 10.46 48.43
CA THR A 10 30.57 10.89 47.46
C THR A 10 30.08 9.61 46.79
N ILE A 11 28.96 9.12 47.29
CA ILE A 11 28.17 8.14 46.59
C ILE A 11 27.63 8.86 45.35
N PHE A 12 28.35 8.72 44.26
CA PHE A 12 27.79 8.96 42.93
C PHE A 12 26.71 7.90 42.75
N ILE A 13 25.48 8.22 43.09
CA ILE A 13 24.32 7.53 42.58
C ILE A 13 24.36 7.83 41.08
N PHE A 14 25.02 6.94 40.34
CA PHE A 14 24.70 6.74 38.93
C PHE A 14 23.22 6.31 38.96
N SER A 15 22.32 7.26 38.86
CA SER A 15 21.05 6.96 38.22
C SER A 15 21.41 6.55 36.78
N THR A 16 21.66 5.26 36.60
CA THR A 16 21.42 4.66 35.31
C THR A 16 19.95 4.95 35.07
N THR A 17 19.65 6.01 34.33
CA THR A 17 18.48 6.01 33.50
C THR A 17 18.69 4.76 32.62
N ILE A 18 18.13 3.64 33.06
CA ILE A 18 17.79 2.59 32.14
C ILE A 18 16.85 3.33 31.19
N SER A 19 17.37 3.74 30.03
CA SER A 19 16.51 4.02 28.90
C SER A 19 15.76 2.70 28.72
N VAL A 20 14.52 2.66 29.16
CA VAL A 20 13.60 1.64 28.75
C VAL A 20 13.55 1.83 27.25
N GLN A 21 14.35 1.03 26.54
CA GLN A 21 14.17 0.92 25.09
C GLN A 21 12.71 0.54 24.92
N ALA A 22 12.04 1.22 24.01
CA ALA A 22 10.68 0.94 23.66
C ALA A 22 10.56 -0.59 23.52
N GLN A 23 9.60 -1.16 24.24
CA GLN A 23 9.38 -2.60 24.21
C GLN A 23 8.51 -2.98 23.00
N GLU A 24 8.35 -2.05 22.11
CA GLU A 24 7.68 -2.20 20.83
C GLU A 24 8.67 -2.69 19.78
N ARG A 25 8.17 -3.47 18.84
CA ARG A 25 8.94 -3.97 17.69
C ARG A 25 8.11 -3.92 16.43
N LEU A 26 8.75 -3.49 15.36
CA LEU A 26 8.29 -3.72 14.00
C LEU A 26 8.99 -4.96 13.43
N THR A 27 8.29 -5.66 12.56
CA THR A 27 8.80 -6.84 11.85
C THR A 27 8.38 -6.74 10.40
N GLY A 28 9.09 -7.41 9.50
CA GLY A 28 8.62 -7.59 8.13
C GLY A 28 7.32 -8.40 8.06
N LEU A 29 6.66 -8.35 6.93
CA LEU A 29 5.53 -9.20 6.62
C LEU A 29 6.04 -10.52 6.06
N GLN A 30 5.67 -11.64 6.66
CA GLN A 30 6.08 -12.96 6.15
C GLN A 30 5.42 -13.28 4.81
N ARG A 31 4.27 -12.69 4.53
CA ARG A 31 3.48 -12.94 3.32
C ARG A 31 2.85 -11.66 2.81
N ASP A 32 2.87 -11.48 1.50
CA ASP A 32 2.03 -10.49 0.85
C ASP A 32 0.68 -11.11 0.45
N VAL A 33 -0.36 -10.75 1.21
CA VAL A 33 -1.72 -11.28 0.99
C VAL A 33 -2.30 -10.88 -0.36
N LYS A 34 -1.97 -9.68 -0.85
CA LYS A 34 -2.46 -9.21 -2.14
C LYS A 34 -1.87 -10.04 -3.27
N ILE A 35 -0.56 -10.28 -3.22
CA ILE A 35 0.15 -11.12 -4.20
C ILE A 35 -0.34 -12.57 -4.11
N GLN A 36 -0.53 -13.12 -2.92
CA GLN A 36 -1.09 -14.47 -2.76
C GLN A 36 -2.45 -14.64 -3.44
N LYS A 37 -3.37 -13.71 -3.17
CA LYS A 37 -4.70 -13.70 -3.79
C LYS A 37 -4.59 -13.64 -5.33
N GLU A 38 -3.71 -12.80 -5.82
CA GLU A 38 -3.48 -12.62 -7.24
C GLU A 38 -2.87 -13.86 -7.89
N ALA A 39 -1.88 -14.47 -7.26
CA ALA A 39 -1.24 -15.71 -7.72
C ALA A 39 -2.24 -16.87 -7.82
N LEU A 40 -3.10 -17.03 -6.82
CA LEU A 40 -4.17 -18.04 -6.83
C LEU A 40 -5.13 -17.84 -8.00
N LEU A 41 -5.57 -16.61 -8.25
CA LEU A 41 -6.45 -16.28 -9.37
C LEU A 41 -5.83 -16.61 -10.73
N LEU A 42 -4.53 -16.39 -10.89
CA LEU A 42 -3.83 -16.71 -12.13
C LEU A 42 -3.70 -18.22 -12.34
N LYS A 43 -3.42 -18.98 -11.28
CA LYS A 43 -3.37 -20.46 -11.33
C LYS A 43 -4.72 -21.06 -11.75
N ASP A 44 -5.81 -20.59 -11.18
CA ASP A 44 -7.16 -21.09 -11.47
C ASP A 44 -7.62 -20.80 -12.91
N ASN A 45 -7.16 -19.69 -13.47
CA ASN A 45 -7.55 -19.27 -14.82
C ASN A 45 -6.68 -19.88 -15.94
N GLY A 46 -5.61 -20.60 -15.61
CA GLY A 46 -4.71 -21.24 -16.59
C GLY A 46 -4.09 -20.23 -17.57
N VAL A 47 -3.84 -19.01 -17.13
CA VAL A 47 -3.27 -17.95 -17.95
C VAL A 47 -1.86 -18.35 -18.36
N LYS A 48 -1.62 -18.45 -19.66
CA LYS A 48 -0.26 -18.60 -20.21
C LYS A 48 0.28 -17.22 -20.54
N ASP A 49 1.49 -16.95 -20.07
CA ASP A 49 2.19 -15.76 -20.46
C ASP A 49 2.59 -15.84 -21.94
N GLU A 50 2.05 -14.94 -22.74
CA GLU A 50 2.45 -14.81 -24.13
C GLU A 50 3.65 -13.87 -24.24
N VAL A 51 4.70 -14.31 -24.92
CA VAL A 51 5.83 -13.44 -25.25
C VAL A 51 5.35 -12.40 -26.25
N SER A 52 5.32 -11.14 -25.83
CA SER A 52 4.93 -10.00 -26.66
C SER A 52 6.13 -9.05 -26.83
N PRO A 53 6.75 -9.01 -28.03
CA PRO A 53 7.86 -8.08 -28.23
C PRO A 53 7.42 -6.63 -28.08
N VAL A 54 8.22 -5.83 -27.34
CA VAL A 54 7.96 -4.42 -27.05
C VAL A 54 8.63 -3.52 -28.08
N SER A 55 7.91 -2.50 -28.52
CA SER A 55 8.42 -1.49 -29.46
C SER A 55 8.78 -0.19 -28.75
N LEU A 56 9.70 0.59 -29.33
CA LEU A 56 10.00 1.95 -28.90
C LEU A 56 8.97 2.97 -29.42
N PRO A 57 8.70 4.07 -28.68
CA PRO A 57 9.22 4.40 -27.35
C PRO A 57 8.60 3.55 -26.28
N PHE A 58 9.35 3.25 -25.21
CA PHE A 58 8.86 2.56 -24.04
C PHE A 58 8.92 3.47 -22.82
N TYR A 59 7.80 3.55 -22.11
CA TYR A 59 7.62 4.25 -20.86
C TYR A 59 6.77 3.37 -19.94
N GLU A 60 7.20 3.19 -18.71
CA GLU A 60 6.45 2.51 -17.66
C GLU A 60 6.67 3.25 -16.34
N ASP A 61 5.61 3.82 -15.81
CA ASP A 61 5.57 4.61 -14.58
C ASP A 61 4.77 3.93 -13.48
N PHE A 62 4.29 2.73 -13.71
CA PHE A 62 3.52 1.92 -12.76
C PHE A 62 2.26 2.57 -12.17
N SER A 63 1.84 3.73 -12.67
CA SER A 63 0.73 4.52 -12.11
C SER A 63 -0.66 3.91 -12.30
N ASN A 64 -0.80 2.98 -13.24
CA ASN A 64 -2.12 2.51 -13.70
C ASN A 64 -2.65 1.26 -12.98
N TYR A 65 -1.83 0.62 -12.18
CA TYR A 65 -2.16 -0.66 -11.55
C TYR A 65 -1.33 -0.91 -10.30
N CYS A 66 -1.78 -1.83 -9.48
CA CYS A 66 -1.01 -2.42 -8.38
C CYS A 66 -1.02 -3.95 -8.53
N GLY A 67 -0.09 -4.65 -7.90
CA GLY A 67 0.04 -6.08 -7.96
C GLY A 67 1.11 -6.54 -8.95
N PHE A 68 0.91 -7.63 -9.66
CA PHE A 68 1.94 -8.15 -10.57
C PHE A 68 2.28 -7.19 -11.71
N PRO A 69 3.55 -7.18 -12.16
CA PRO A 69 3.96 -6.41 -13.33
C PRO A 69 3.11 -6.75 -14.55
N ASN A 70 2.85 -5.74 -15.39
CA ASN A 70 2.06 -5.93 -16.59
C ASN A 70 2.73 -6.98 -17.53
N PRO A 71 2.10 -8.15 -17.80
CA PRO A 71 2.72 -9.23 -18.57
C PRO A 71 3.01 -8.85 -20.03
N LYS A 72 2.42 -7.76 -20.53
CA LYS A 72 2.78 -7.20 -21.83
C LYS A 72 4.21 -6.68 -21.86
N TYR A 73 4.75 -6.23 -20.75
CA TYR A 73 6.05 -5.60 -20.64
C TYR A 73 7.06 -6.41 -19.84
N PHE A 74 6.60 -7.27 -18.94
CA PHE A 74 7.44 -8.05 -18.02
C PHE A 74 7.15 -9.54 -18.14
N ALA A 75 8.20 -10.34 -18.01
CA ALA A 75 8.16 -11.78 -18.23
C ALA A 75 8.05 -12.60 -16.92
N ASP A 76 8.36 -11.98 -15.79
CA ASP A 76 8.32 -12.60 -14.45
C ASP A 76 7.40 -11.85 -13.50
N ARG A 77 7.24 -12.38 -12.28
CA ARG A 77 6.30 -11.89 -11.27
C ARG A 77 6.90 -11.88 -9.87
N GLN A 78 8.21 -11.74 -9.76
CA GLN A 78 8.90 -11.74 -8.47
C GLN A 78 9.04 -10.35 -7.86
N ALA A 79 8.46 -9.34 -8.49
CA ALA A 79 8.33 -7.99 -7.98
C ALA A 79 6.88 -7.56 -8.13
N TYR A 80 6.44 -6.56 -7.37
CA TYR A 80 5.06 -6.11 -7.43
C TYR A 80 4.94 -4.58 -7.41
N VAL A 81 3.90 -4.08 -8.06
CA VAL A 81 3.58 -2.65 -8.12
C VAL A 81 2.71 -2.27 -6.94
N ASN A 82 3.13 -1.24 -6.22
CA ASN A 82 2.38 -0.69 -5.10
C ASN A 82 2.60 0.82 -4.97
N ASN A 83 1.80 1.45 -4.14
CA ASN A 83 1.87 2.87 -3.80
C ASN A 83 1.91 3.11 -2.29
N THR A 84 2.26 2.10 -1.50
CA THR A 84 2.26 2.14 -0.03
C THR A 84 3.67 2.14 0.55
N TYR A 85 4.62 1.44 -0.05
CA TYR A 85 6.01 1.41 0.40
C TYR A 85 6.88 2.55 -0.15
N PRO A 86 6.83 2.92 -1.45
CA PRO A 86 7.65 4.00 -1.98
C PRO A 86 7.31 5.34 -1.33
N VAL A 87 8.31 6.09 -0.92
CA VAL A 87 8.12 7.42 -0.33
C VAL A 87 8.39 8.47 -1.38
N ILE A 88 7.35 9.18 -1.78
CA ILE A 88 7.39 10.27 -2.76
C ILE A 88 8.13 9.85 -4.03
N PRO A 89 7.64 8.85 -4.74
CA PRO A 89 8.20 8.46 -6.03
C PRO A 89 8.02 9.56 -7.08
N PRO A 90 8.73 9.50 -8.21
CA PRO A 90 8.52 10.44 -9.33
C PRO A 90 7.08 10.46 -9.84
N THR A 91 6.42 9.31 -9.85
CA THR A 91 5.00 9.16 -10.18
C THR A 91 4.30 8.26 -9.16
N ILE A 92 2.99 8.30 -9.09
CA ILE A 92 2.24 7.46 -8.16
C ILE A 92 2.42 5.98 -8.50
N GLY A 93 2.96 5.22 -7.54
CA GLY A 93 3.25 3.81 -7.74
C GLY A 93 4.70 3.56 -8.15
N ALA A 94 5.24 2.48 -7.66
CA ALA A 94 6.55 1.97 -8.04
C ALA A 94 6.54 0.45 -7.98
N ILE A 95 7.45 -0.18 -8.69
CA ILE A 95 7.66 -1.60 -8.53
C ILE A 95 8.66 -1.87 -7.41
N THR A 96 8.33 -2.81 -6.54
CA THR A 96 9.11 -3.17 -5.34
C THR A 96 9.63 -4.59 -5.47
N LEU A 97 10.92 -4.75 -5.17
CA LEU A 97 11.59 -6.00 -4.89
C LEU A 97 11.70 -6.08 -3.36
N ASP A 98 11.19 -7.14 -2.73
CA ASP A 98 11.04 -7.23 -1.26
C ASP A 98 11.41 -8.59 -0.67
N ALA A 99 12.10 -9.44 -1.45
CA ALA A 99 12.51 -10.79 -1.07
C ALA A 99 11.35 -11.78 -0.80
N LEU A 100 10.16 -11.52 -1.37
CA LEU A 100 9.08 -12.48 -1.45
C LEU A 100 8.93 -13.03 -2.87
N ASP A 101 8.59 -14.30 -2.99
CA ASP A 101 8.42 -14.97 -4.29
C ASP A 101 7.10 -14.58 -5.00
N GLU A 102 6.88 -15.13 -6.20
CA GLU A 102 5.66 -14.91 -6.98
C GLU A 102 4.37 -15.45 -6.34
N ASN A 103 4.46 -16.12 -5.20
CA ASN A 103 3.32 -16.52 -4.39
C ASN A 103 3.13 -15.61 -3.17
N GLY A 104 3.94 -14.56 -3.03
CA GLY A 104 3.96 -13.68 -1.87
C GLY A 104 4.46 -14.37 -0.61
N GLU A 105 5.39 -15.32 -0.73
CA GLU A 105 5.99 -16.05 0.38
C GLU A 105 7.51 -15.88 0.38
N ILE A 106 8.14 -16.02 1.55
CA ILE A 106 9.61 -16.01 1.68
C ILE A 106 10.18 -17.14 0.82
N TYR A 107 11.23 -16.83 0.05
CA TYR A 107 11.92 -17.83 -0.77
C TYR A 107 12.37 -19.03 0.06
N ALA A 108 12.19 -20.24 -0.46
CA ALA A 108 12.61 -21.49 0.20
C ALA A 108 14.13 -21.56 0.48
N HIS A 109 14.93 -20.78 -0.25
CA HIS A 109 16.40 -20.71 -0.09
C HIS A 109 16.84 -19.45 0.69
N ALA A 110 15.90 -18.65 1.19
CA ALA A 110 16.22 -17.45 1.96
C ALA A 110 16.98 -17.81 3.25
N SER A 111 17.94 -17.00 3.58
CA SER A 111 18.81 -17.20 4.74
C SER A 111 19.31 -15.85 5.28
N SER A 112 19.98 -15.88 6.43
CA SER A 112 20.71 -14.71 6.95
C SER A 112 22.02 -14.43 6.24
N ASP A 113 22.47 -15.30 5.34
CA ASP A 113 23.55 -15.01 4.40
C ASP A 113 22.91 -14.41 3.13
N ASN A 114 23.65 -13.55 2.46
CA ASN A 114 23.22 -12.92 1.22
C ASN A 114 22.78 -13.94 0.17
N PHE A 115 21.56 -13.85 -0.34
CA PHE A 115 20.96 -14.75 -1.32
C PHE A 115 20.35 -13.98 -2.50
N PRO A 116 20.31 -14.55 -3.73
CA PRO A 116 19.59 -13.96 -4.84
C PRO A 116 18.08 -14.03 -4.56
N ALA A 117 17.41 -12.89 -4.62
CA ALA A 117 15.99 -12.77 -4.33
C ALA A 117 15.17 -12.51 -5.60
N ASP A 118 14.62 -11.33 -5.75
CA ASP A 118 13.64 -11.02 -6.78
C ASP A 118 14.26 -10.70 -8.12
N THR A 119 13.47 -10.87 -9.17
CA THR A 119 13.79 -10.38 -10.52
C THR A 119 12.61 -9.63 -11.13
N LEU A 120 12.93 -8.62 -11.93
CA LEU A 120 12.01 -7.94 -12.84
C LEU A 120 12.61 -7.99 -14.23
N THR A 121 12.20 -8.97 -15.03
CA THR A 121 12.70 -9.19 -16.38
C THR A 121 11.70 -8.65 -17.41
N SER A 122 12.19 -7.81 -18.32
CA SER A 122 11.34 -7.28 -19.41
C SER A 122 11.00 -8.34 -20.44
N GLN A 123 9.91 -8.12 -21.19
CA GLN A 123 9.69 -8.79 -22.48
C GLN A 123 10.78 -8.34 -23.49
N PRO A 124 11.04 -9.11 -24.58
CA PRO A 124 12.00 -8.73 -25.61
C PRO A 124 11.67 -7.42 -26.32
N PHE A 125 12.64 -6.55 -26.51
CA PHE A 125 12.48 -5.31 -27.26
C PHE A 125 12.91 -5.47 -28.71
N LEU A 126 12.19 -4.82 -29.64
CA LEU A 126 12.48 -4.82 -31.07
C LEU A 126 13.55 -3.76 -31.42
N LEU A 127 14.81 -4.01 -31.08
CA LEU A 127 15.92 -3.09 -31.33
C LEU A 127 16.74 -3.42 -32.59
N GLY A 128 16.43 -4.49 -33.32
CA GLY A 128 17.22 -4.94 -34.48
C GLY A 128 17.28 -3.96 -35.67
N SER A 129 16.40 -2.94 -35.69
CA SER A 129 16.47 -1.86 -36.67
C SER A 129 17.24 -0.64 -36.17
N CYS A 130 17.78 -0.69 -34.94
CA CYS A 130 18.50 0.39 -34.32
C CYS A 130 20.02 0.28 -34.59
N SER A 131 20.69 1.40 -34.49
CA SER A 131 22.14 1.53 -34.59
C SER A 131 22.68 2.43 -33.47
N PRO A 132 23.96 2.43 -33.16
CA PRO A 132 24.53 3.38 -32.18
C PRO A 132 24.26 4.85 -32.52
N ALA A 133 24.04 5.19 -33.81
CA ALA A 133 23.68 6.56 -34.23
C ALA A 133 22.27 6.99 -33.81
N ASP A 134 21.40 6.03 -33.46
CA ASP A 134 20.04 6.33 -32.95
C ASP A 134 20.04 6.83 -31.50
N SER A 135 21.20 6.82 -30.82
CA SER A 135 21.34 7.35 -29.45
C SER A 135 20.31 6.80 -28.49
N LEU A 136 20.33 5.48 -28.28
CA LEU A 136 19.42 4.82 -27.33
C LEU A 136 19.91 4.99 -25.91
N TYR A 137 19.00 5.37 -25.03
CA TYR A 137 19.23 5.40 -23.58
C TYR A 137 18.12 4.68 -22.84
N PHE A 138 18.53 3.89 -21.85
CA PHE A 138 17.70 3.33 -20.80
C PHE A 138 17.83 4.21 -19.56
N SER A 139 16.72 4.52 -18.91
CA SER A 139 16.74 5.26 -17.65
C SER A 139 15.63 4.81 -16.73
N PHE A 140 15.83 4.98 -15.42
CA PHE A 140 14.89 4.67 -14.36
C PHE A 140 15.23 5.49 -13.12
N TYR A 141 14.30 5.49 -12.16
CA TYR A 141 14.53 6.01 -10.82
C TYR A 141 14.50 4.87 -9.81
N TYR A 142 15.24 4.98 -8.71
CA TYR A 142 15.26 3.97 -7.66
C TYR A 142 15.37 4.59 -6.27
N GLN A 143 14.90 3.85 -5.27
CA GLN A 143 14.96 4.18 -3.85
C GLN A 143 15.13 2.89 -3.04
N PRO A 144 16.08 2.80 -2.08
CA PRO A 144 16.11 1.70 -1.12
C PRO A 144 15.01 1.89 -0.05
N GLY A 145 14.52 0.80 0.53
CA GLY A 145 13.66 0.81 1.70
C GLY A 145 14.37 1.31 2.96
N GLY A 146 13.68 1.24 4.07
CA GLY A 146 14.21 1.56 5.40
C GLY A 146 13.62 2.82 6.03
N ALA A 147 13.84 2.95 7.33
CA ALA A 147 13.47 4.11 8.13
C ALA A 147 14.70 4.82 8.65
N SER A 148 14.56 6.09 9.03
CA SER A 148 15.65 6.84 9.63
C SER A 148 15.99 6.32 11.03
N THR A 149 17.29 6.18 11.30
CA THR A 149 17.81 5.90 12.64
C THR A 149 17.99 7.17 13.47
N THR A 150 17.96 8.33 12.86
CA THR A 150 18.19 9.64 13.50
C THR A 150 16.89 10.40 13.80
N TYR A 151 15.79 9.71 13.93
CA TYR A 151 14.54 10.31 14.40
C TYR A 151 14.79 11.20 15.63
N PRO A 152 14.24 12.39 15.71
CA PRO A 152 13.15 13.03 14.93
C PRO A 152 13.63 14.05 13.89
N TYR A 153 14.87 14.02 13.45
CA TYR A 153 15.52 15.08 12.68
C TYR A 153 15.33 14.96 11.17
N VAL A 154 14.77 13.83 10.69
CA VAL A 154 14.52 13.60 9.28
C VAL A 154 13.11 14.04 8.94
N GLN A 155 12.94 14.83 7.90
CA GLN A 155 11.63 15.35 7.48
C GLN A 155 10.76 14.27 6.83
N TRP A 156 11.36 13.21 6.35
CA TRP A 156 10.68 12.07 5.74
C TRP A 156 11.33 10.76 6.15
N GLU A 157 10.54 9.72 6.21
CA GLU A 157 10.96 8.35 6.53
C GLU A 157 10.61 7.45 5.35
N ARG A 158 11.52 6.58 4.97
CA ARG A 158 11.22 5.52 3.99
C ARG A 158 10.53 4.37 4.69
N ILE A 159 9.54 3.78 4.03
CA ILE A 159 8.80 2.64 4.53
C ILE A 159 9.46 1.36 4.01
N GLY A 160 9.34 0.29 4.77
CA GLY A 160 9.92 -1.01 4.48
C GLY A 160 11.28 -1.23 5.10
N ASN A 161 11.86 -2.40 4.87
CA ASN A 161 13.14 -2.79 5.43
C ASN A 161 14.30 -2.29 4.55
N GLN A 162 15.36 -1.86 5.22
CA GLN A 162 16.55 -1.30 4.56
C GLN A 162 17.46 -2.42 4.06
N PRO A 163 17.89 -2.38 2.78
CA PRO A 163 18.92 -3.29 2.30
C PRO A 163 20.27 -2.97 2.95
N GLU A 164 20.95 -3.99 3.45
CA GLU A 164 22.30 -3.90 3.95
C GLU A 164 23.30 -3.70 2.81
N ARG A 165 24.53 -3.32 3.18
CA ARG A 165 25.54 -2.95 2.19
C ARG A 165 25.85 -4.00 1.13
N TYR A 166 25.66 -5.29 1.46
CA TYR A 166 25.89 -6.39 0.51
C TYR A 166 24.65 -6.79 -0.29
N ASP A 167 23.48 -6.29 0.10
CA ASP A 167 22.20 -6.58 -0.54
C ASP A 167 21.96 -5.58 -1.66
N LYS A 168 22.45 -5.94 -2.83
CA LYS A 168 22.60 -5.06 -3.99
C LYS A 168 21.37 -5.08 -4.88
N LEU A 169 21.08 -3.93 -5.47
CA LEU A 169 20.25 -3.85 -6.67
C LEU A 169 21.16 -3.85 -7.90
N ILE A 170 20.85 -4.71 -8.86
CA ILE A 170 21.64 -4.91 -10.08
C ILE A 170 20.73 -4.76 -11.29
N LEU A 171 21.20 -4.03 -12.30
CA LEU A 171 20.61 -4.01 -13.64
C LEU A 171 21.50 -4.76 -14.61
N GLU A 172 20.91 -5.71 -15.32
CA GLU A 172 21.55 -6.47 -16.37
C GLU A 172 20.87 -6.19 -17.72
N PHE A 173 21.67 -6.14 -18.78
CA PHE A 173 21.19 -6.20 -20.15
C PHE A 173 21.47 -7.57 -20.73
N GLY A 174 20.48 -8.09 -21.47
CA GLY A 174 20.54 -9.41 -22.07
C GLY A 174 20.26 -9.39 -23.57
N TYR A 175 20.85 -10.36 -24.27
CA TYR A 175 20.57 -10.65 -25.66
C TYR A 175 20.66 -12.15 -25.91
N LEU A 176 19.96 -12.62 -26.93
CA LEU A 176 20.01 -14.03 -27.31
C LEU A 176 21.27 -14.31 -28.13
N GLN A 177 22.12 -15.20 -27.65
CA GLN A 177 23.26 -15.75 -28.40
C GLN A 177 22.99 -17.25 -28.64
N ASP A 178 22.89 -17.64 -29.89
CA ASP A 178 22.44 -18.95 -30.33
C ASP A 178 21.03 -19.28 -29.72
N THR A 179 20.98 -20.06 -28.66
CA THR A 179 19.71 -20.46 -27.98
C THR A 179 19.63 -20.07 -26.53
N ALA A 180 20.61 -19.32 -26.02
CA ALA A 180 20.69 -18.93 -24.62
C ALA A 180 20.76 -17.41 -24.48
N MET A 181 20.09 -16.88 -23.47
CA MET A 181 20.24 -15.49 -23.06
C MET A 181 21.59 -15.27 -22.40
N VAL A 182 22.34 -14.29 -22.87
CA VAL A 182 23.58 -13.82 -22.25
C VAL A 182 23.29 -12.52 -21.52
N TRP A 183 23.44 -12.53 -20.21
CA TRP A 183 23.23 -11.39 -19.34
C TRP A 183 24.55 -10.75 -18.93
N SER A 184 24.59 -9.43 -18.89
CA SER A 184 25.74 -8.66 -18.40
C SER A 184 25.28 -7.55 -17.48
N GLU A 185 25.89 -7.45 -16.32
CA GLU A 185 25.68 -6.33 -15.41
C GLU A 185 26.14 -5.03 -16.11
N VAL A 186 25.25 -4.05 -16.15
CA VAL A 186 25.51 -2.72 -16.72
C VAL A 186 25.47 -1.62 -15.68
N TRP A 187 24.86 -1.89 -14.53
CA TRP A 187 24.80 -1.00 -13.40
C TRP A 187 24.45 -1.80 -12.13
N SER A 188 24.95 -1.33 -10.99
CA SER A 188 24.55 -1.82 -9.68
C SER A 188 24.74 -0.75 -8.61
N THR A 189 24.04 -0.92 -7.48
CA THR A 189 24.24 -0.13 -6.28
C THR A 189 24.25 -1.04 -5.04
N GLU A 190 24.95 -0.62 -4.00
CA GLU A 190 24.96 -1.28 -2.70
C GLU A 190 23.81 -0.76 -1.85
N GLY A 191 23.36 -1.54 -0.84
CA GLY A 191 22.42 -1.09 0.16
C GLY A 191 23.01 0.07 0.97
N GLU A 192 22.17 1.03 1.32
CA GLU A 192 22.58 2.21 2.10
C GLU A 192 21.48 2.63 3.09
N SER A 193 21.90 3.21 4.20
CA SER A 193 20.99 3.76 5.19
C SER A 193 20.31 5.05 4.68
N VAL A 194 19.21 5.41 5.33
CA VAL A 194 18.56 6.72 5.07
C VAL A 194 19.54 7.87 5.35
N ASP A 195 20.39 7.72 6.37
CA ASP A 195 21.35 8.74 6.74
C ASP A 195 22.42 8.92 5.64
N GLU A 196 22.96 7.83 5.09
CA GLU A 196 23.89 7.89 3.95
C GLU A 196 23.23 8.49 2.71
N TRP A 197 21.98 8.10 2.40
CA TRP A 197 21.22 8.67 1.30
C TRP A 197 21.04 10.19 1.44
N LEU A 198 20.78 10.68 2.67
CA LEU A 198 20.59 12.09 2.95
C LEU A 198 21.91 12.88 2.96
N GLU A 199 23.06 12.25 3.28
CA GLU A 199 24.38 12.89 3.19
C GLU A 199 24.71 13.29 1.75
N GLU A 200 24.23 12.54 0.76
CA GLU A 200 24.41 12.87 -0.65
C GLU A 200 23.50 14.02 -1.12
N ASP A 201 22.38 14.25 -0.43
CA ASP A 201 21.47 15.36 -0.67
C ASP A 201 21.17 16.15 0.62
N PRO A 202 22.04 17.10 1.00
CA PRO A 202 21.88 17.87 2.22
C PRO A 202 20.60 18.75 2.27
N ASN A 203 19.93 18.93 1.13
CA ASN A 203 18.65 19.65 1.08
C ASN A 203 17.44 18.73 1.27
N HIS A 204 17.65 17.41 1.30
CA HIS A 204 16.61 16.38 1.50
C HIS A 204 15.48 16.44 0.47
N LEU A 205 15.81 16.77 -0.78
CA LEU A 205 14.85 16.88 -1.89
C LEU A 205 14.86 15.68 -2.83
N THR A 206 15.89 14.84 -2.76
CA THR A 206 16.07 13.70 -3.65
C THR A 206 15.53 12.42 -3.00
N TYR A 207 14.26 12.14 -3.23
CA TYR A 207 13.62 10.93 -2.72
C TYR A 207 13.98 9.68 -3.55
N PHE A 208 14.16 9.86 -4.86
CA PHE A 208 14.59 8.84 -5.80
C PHE A 208 15.80 9.33 -6.59
N LYS A 209 16.80 8.47 -6.79
CA LYS A 209 17.94 8.73 -7.66
C LYS A 209 17.67 8.25 -9.09
N GLN A 210 18.08 9.04 -10.08
CA GLN A 210 17.91 8.70 -11.48
C GLN A 210 19.20 8.09 -12.06
N VAL A 211 19.03 7.04 -12.87
CA VAL A 211 20.11 6.38 -13.61
C VAL A 211 19.83 6.48 -15.12
N LEU A 212 20.85 6.84 -15.91
CA LEU A 212 20.79 6.87 -17.37
C LEU A 212 21.94 6.05 -17.96
N ILE A 213 21.64 5.10 -18.82
CA ILE A 213 22.62 4.17 -19.41
C ILE A 213 22.47 4.19 -20.93
N PRO A 214 23.55 4.52 -21.71
CA PRO A 214 23.51 4.42 -23.16
C PRO A 214 23.56 2.95 -23.61
N ILE A 215 22.78 2.60 -24.61
CA ILE A 215 22.81 1.29 -25.26
C ILE A 215 23.63 1.40 -26.53
N ILE A 216 24.94 1.11 -26.44
CA ILE A 216 25.92 1.29 -27.54
C ILE A 216 26.50 -0.04 -28.05
N ASP A 217 26.46 -1.10 -27.24
CA ASP A 217 26.98 -2.41 -27.69
C ASP A 217 26.05 -2.98 -28.77
N PRO A 218 26.61 -3.35 -29.96
CA PRO A 218 25.82 -3.90 -31.06
C PRO A 218 25.06 -5.18 -30.71
N ASN A 219 25.52 -5.96 -29.74
CA ASN A 219 24.83 -7.18 -29.29
C ASN A 219 23.46 -6.86 -28.70
N TYR A 220 23.29 -5.72 -28.03
CA TYR A 220 22.02 -5.27 -27.49
C TYR A 220 21.08 -4.69 -28.56
N LEU A 221 21.58 -4.30 -29.72
CA LEU A 221 20.77 -3.75 -30.82
C LEU A 221 20.15 -4.90 -31.65
N SER A 222 19.37 -5.73 -30.96
CA SER A 222 18.73 -6.93 -31.50
C SER A 222 17.23 -6.99 -31.11
N ASN A 223 16.47 -7.85 -31.77
CA ASN A 223 15.07 -8.06 -31.43
C ASN A 223 14.87 -8.99 -30.20
N SER A 224 15.94 -9.39 -29.56
CA SER A 224 15.96 -10.18 -28.34
C SER A 224 16.49 -9.42 -27.14
N PHE A 225 16.72 -8.12 -27.28
CA PHE A 225 17.17 -7.30 -26.15
C PHE A 225 16.17 -7.34 -25.03
N GLN A 226 16.65 -7.61 -23.82
CA GLN A 226 15.89 -7.54 -22.58
C GLN A 226 16.72 -6.82 -21.51
N PHE A 227 16.06 -6.16 -20.59
CA PHE A 227 16.67 -5.73 -19.34
C PHE A 227 16.12 -6.58 -18.18
N ARG A 228 16.92 -6.69 -17.11
CA ARG A 228 16.50 -7.36 -15.89
C ARG A 228 17.07 -6.62 -14.68
N PHE A 229 16.18 -6.22 -13.77
CA PHE A 229 16.57 -5.89 -12.41
C PHE A 229 16.57 -7.16 -11.60
N ARG A 230 17.50 -7.26 -10.66
CA ARG A 230 17.51 -8.30 -9.62
C ARG A 230 18.17 -7.76 -8.37
N ASN A 231 17.77 -8.27 -7.22
CA ASN A 231 18.40 -7.93 -5.96
C ASN A 231 19.04 -9.16 -5.30
N TYR A 232 19.89 -8.86 -4.36
CA TYR A 232 20.30 -9.76 -3.29
C TYR A 232 19.65 -9.28 -2.02
N ALA A 233 19.33 -10.23 -1.13
CA ALA A 233 18.71 -9.97 0.15
C ALA A 233 19.32 -10.87 1.23
N SER A 234 19.14 -10.50 2.51
CA SER A 234 19.53 -11.30 3.65
C SER A 234 18.49 -11.14 4.77
N LEU A 235 17.99 -12.28 5.30
CA LEU A 235 17.05 -12.24 6.41
C LEU A 235 17.73 -11.77 7.69
N GLU A 236 17.08 -10.95 8.49
CA GLU A 236 17.60 -10.54 9.80
C GLU A 236 17.80 -11.74 10.73
N GLY A 237 19.02 -12.26 10.76
CA GLY A 237 19.41 -13.51 11.38
C GLY A 237 19.64 -13.46 12.88
N ASN A 238 18.80 -12.80 13.67
CA ASN A 238 19.02 -12.68 15.11
C ASN A 238 18.33 -13.75 15.97
N GLY A 239 17.73 -14.78 15.34
CA GLY A 239 17.06 -15.88 16.03
C GLY A 239 15.85 -15.45 16.86
N VAL A 240 15.31 -14.27 16.63
CA VAL A 240 14.10 -13.75 17.28
C VAL A 240 12.91 -14.11 16.43
N GLN A 241 11.92 -14.68 17.07
CA GLN A 241 10.63 -15.01 16.49
C GLN A 241 10.01 -13.81 15.75
N GLY A 242 9.51 -14.05 14.54
CA GLY A 242 8.78 -13.05 13.76
C GLY A 242 9.62 -12.03 13.00
N TRP A 243 10.94 -12.23 12.91
CA TRP A 243 11.84 -11.34 12.17
C TRP A 243 12.06 -11.75 10.71
N ASP A 244 11.73 -12.99 10.38
CA ASP A 244 11.81 -13.43 9.00
C ASP A 244 10.57 -12.96 8.25
N GLY A 245 10.74 -11.97 7.40
CA GLY A 245 9.68 -11.36 6.62
C GLY A 245 10.23 -10.77 5.34
N ASN A 246 9.44 -9.97 4.66
CA ASN A 246 9.92 -9.18 3.54
C ASN A 246 11.04 -8.24 4.02
N CYS A 247 12.10 -8.14 3.23
CA CYS A 247 13.32 -7.43 3.61
C CYS A 247 14.02 -6.83 2.39
N ASP A 248 15.02 -5.99 2.67
CA ASP A 248 15.95 -5.44 1.67
C ASP A 248 15.25 -4.86 0.46
N GLN A 249 14.28 -3.99 0.74
CA GLN A 249 13.37 -3.49 -0.26
C GLN A 249 14.05 -2.50 -1.21
N TRP A 250 13.75 -2.66 -2.50
CA TRP A 250 14.15 -1.74 -3.55
C TRP A 250 12.92 -1.32 -4.35
N HIS A 251 12.77 -0.01 -4.54
CA HIS A 251 11.68 0.57 -5.34
C HIS A 251 12.25 1.13 -6.63
N ILE A 252 11.60 0.81 -7.75
CA ILE A 252 11.99 1.28 -9.08
C ILE A 252 10.77 1.94 -9.71
N ASP A 253 11.00 3.11 -10.33
CA ASP A 253 9.95 3.86 -10.98
C ASP A 253 10.42 4.47 -12.29
N TYR A 254 9.50 4.85 -13.14
CA TYR A 254 9.64 5.63 -14.36
C TYR A 254 10.71 5.09 -15.31
N ILE A 255 10.54 3.85 -15.74
CA ILE A 255 11.46 3.20 -16.71
C ILE A 255 11.21 3.75 -18.10
N ARG A 256 12.29 4.24 -18.76
CA ARG A 256 12.24 4.77 -20.12
C ARG A 256 13.30 4.14 -20.99
N LEU A 257 12.90 3.70 -22.18
CA LEU A 257 13.81 3.27 -23.24
C LEU A 257 13.38 3.91 -24.56
N ASN A 258 14.23 4.75 -25.13
CA ASN A 258 13.91 5.46 -26.37
C ASN A 258 15.15 5.88 -27.14
N LYS A 259 14.94 6.19 -28.43
CA LYS A 259 15.93 6.79 -29.38
C LYS A 259 16.04 8.29 -29.16
N ASN A 260 17.10 8.86 -29.77
CA ASN A 260 17.38 10.30 -29.81
C ASN A 260 17.49 10.93 -28.41
N ARG A 261 17.98 10.18 -27.46
CA ARG A 261 18.25 10.65 -26.09
C ARG A 261 19.73 10.94 -25.89
N THR A 262 20.05 11.74 -24.89
CA THR A 262 21.41 12.04 -24.46
C THR A 262 21.55 11.84 -22.96
N CYS A 263 22.76 11.91 -22.41
CA CYS A 263 22.98 11.90 -20.96
C CYS A 263 22.34 13.10 -20.23
N GLU A 264 21.96 14.14 -20.96
CA GLU A 264 21.25 15.32 -20.41
C GLU A 264 19.72 15.20 -20.48
N ASP A 265 19.18 14.15 -21.11
CA ASP A 265 17.73 13.89 -21.14
C ASP A 265 17.23 13.26 -19.83
N LYS A 266 17.41 14.00 -18.74
CA LYS A 266 17.07 13.63 -17.37
C LYS A 266 15.64 13.99 -16.99
N TYR A 267 15.03 14.94 -17.69
CA TYR A 267 13.82 15.61 -17.29
C TYR A 267 12.69 15.30 -18.27
N PRO A 268 11.90 14.23 -18.02
CA PRO A 268 10.75 13.94 -18.88
C PRO A 268 9.74 15.09 -18.82
N ASP A 269 9.08 15.33 -19.93
CA ASP A 269 8.02 16.35 -20.01
C ASP A 269 6.71 15.80 -19.45
N ASP A 270 6.63 15.74 -18.11
CA ASP A 270 5.57 15.04 -17.37
C ASP A 270 5.26 15.73 -16.05
N ILE A 271 3.99 15.72 -15.64
CA ILE A 271 3.57 16.03 -14.29
C ILE A 271 2.76 14.86 -13.76
N ALA A 272 2.90 14.55 -12.48
CA ALA A 272 2.30 13.37 -11.91
C ALA A 272 1.88 13.58 -10.46
N PHE A 273 0.81 12.94 -10.03
CA PHE A 273 0.64 12.67 -8.61
C PHE A 273 1.75 11.71 -8.15
N VAL A 274 2.22 11.88 -6.91
CA VAL A 274 3.31 11.09 -6.34
C VAL A 274 2.87 10.24 -5.14
N ALA A 275 1.66 10.46 -4.66
CA ALA A 275 1.08 9.70 -3.57
C ALA A 275 -0.43 9.52 -3.76
N PRO A 276 -1.03 8.44 -3.25
CA PRO A 276 -2.47 8.31 -3.22
C PRO A 276 -3.08 9.43 -2.35
N THR A 277 -4.28 9.88 -2.73
CA THR A 277 -5.04 10.73 -1.82
C THR A 277 -5.56 9.91 -0.65
N THR A 278 -5.57 10.50 0.54
CA THR A 278 -6.01 9.86 1.77
C THR A 278 -7.50 10.10 2.04
N THR A 279 -8.01 9.48 3.10
CA THR A 279 -9.35 9.75 3.61
C THR A 279 -9.61 11.25 3.79
N PHE A 280 -10.81 11.70 3.50
CA PHE A 280 -11.24 13.07 3.82
C PHE A 280 -11.71 13.25 5.28
N LEU A 281 -11.57 12.20 6.10
CA LEU A 281 -11.84 12.25 7.53
C LEU A 281 -10.59 12.67 8.31
N ASN A 282 -10.77 13.45 9.37
CA ASN A 282 -9.67 14.00 10.17
C ASN A 282 -9.19 13.11 11.33
N THR A 283 -9.94 12.06 11.67
CA THR A 283 -9.63 11.20 12.82
C THR A 283 -9.50 9.75 12.42
N TYR A 284 -10.46 9.22 11.68
CA TYR A 284 -10.52 7.84 11.24
C TYR A 284 -10.25 7.71 9.76
N TYR A 285 -9.74 6.58 9.32
CA TYR A 285 -9.73 6.24 7.92
C TYR A 285 -11.12 5.75 7.45
N THR A 286 -11.77 4.95 8.29
CA THR A 286 -13.16 4.50 8.11
C THR A 286 -13.89 4.58 9.44
N MET A 287 -15.17 4.96 9.41
CA MET A 287 -16.01 5.02 10.61
C MET A 287 -17.45 4.60 10.29
N PRO A 288 -18.26 4.25 11.30
CA PRO A 288 -19.67 3.94 11.09
C PRO A 288 -20.43 5.14 10.51
N TRP A 289 -21.21 4.86 9.46
CA TRP A 289 -21.98 5.91 8.79
C TRP A 289 -22.92 6.66 9.73
N SER A 290 -23.56 5.94 10.66
CA SER A 290 -24.44 6.52 11.69
C SER A 290 -23.72 7.50 12.63
N HIS A 291 -22.42 7.35 12.83
CA HIS A 291 -21.60 8.20 13.71
C HIS A 291 -21.01 9.42 13.01
N PHE A 292 -21.09 9.47 11.67
CA PHE A 292 -20.53 10.58 10.93
C PHE A 292 -21.21 11.91 11.28
N GLN A 293 -20.39 12.91 11.49
CA GLN A 293 -20.78 14.34 11.63
C GLN A 293 -19.83 15.19 10.80
N SER A 294 -20.27 16.36 10.39
CA SER A 294 -19.43 17.27 9.56
C SER A 294 -18.11 17.69 10.24
N SER A 295 -18.04 17.64 11.56
CA SER A 295 -16.81 17.89 12.33
C SER A 295 -15.70 16.85 12.08
N TYR A 296 -16.02 15.69 11.52
CA TYR A 296 -15.04 14.68 11.12
C TYR A 296 -14.44 14.93 9.73
N LEU A 297 -14.94 15.90 8.96
CA LEU A 297 -14.31 16.26 7.70
C LEU A 297 -13.01 17.05 7.95
N LYS A 298 -12.00 16.77 7.16
CA LYS A 298 -10.82 17.64 7.03
C LYS A 298 -11.22 18.99 6.43
N GLU A 299 -10.39 19.99 6.64
CA GLU A 299 -10.59 21.30 6.00
C GLU A 299 -10.21 21.25 4.52
N ASN A 300 -9.11 20.56 4.21
CA ASN A 300 -8.55 20.45 2.85
C ASN A 300 -8.07 19.02 2.57
N PHE A 301 -7.94 18.69 1.28
CA PHE A 301 -7.16 17.54 0.84
C PHE A 301 -5.66 17.87 0.83
N GLU A 302 -4.84 16.87 1.04
CA GLU A 302 -3.37 16.97 1.05
C GLU A 302 -2.79 16.08 -0.05
N ASN A 303 -2.98 16.48 -1.30
CA ASN A 303 -2.44 15.75 -2.44
C ASN A 303 -1.07 16.30 -2.82
N MET A 304 -0.16 15.43 -3.23
CA MET A 304 1.18 15.81 -3.65
C MET A 304 1.40 15.46 -5.11
N MET A 305 2.17 16.30 -5.80
CA MET A 305 2.53 16.09 -7.18
C MET A 305 3.94 16.57 -7.48
N ALA A 306 4.52 16.03 -8.53
CA ALA A 306 5.81 16.42 -9.07
C ALA A 306 5.67 16.88 -10.52
N ASN A 307 6.43 17.90 -10.89
CA ASN A 307 6.69 18.29 -12.27
C ASN A 307 8.10 17.82 -12.63
N LEU A 308 8.22 16.76 -13.42
CA LEU A 308 9.48 16.15 -13.78
C LEU A 308 10.24 16.91 -14.86
N SER A 309 9.60 17.90 -15.51
CA SER A 309 10.23 18.72 -16.54
C SER A 309 11.15 19.81 -15.95
N GLN A 310 11.94 20.46 -16.80
CA GLN A 310 12.82 21.57 -16.41
C GLN A 310 12.12 22.93 -16.33
N VAL A 311 10.86 23.01 -16.72
CA VAL A 311 10.13 24.28 -16.80
C VAL A 311 8.88 24.22 -15.94
N THR A 312 8.54 25.35 -15.35
CA THR A 312 7.26 25.49 -14.63
C THR A 312 6.10 25.17 -15.55
N LYS A 313 5.24 24.26 -15.15
CA LYS A 313 4.03 23.89 -15.89
C LYS A 313 2.84 24.66 -15.36
N ASN A 314 2.07 25.25 -16.27
CA ASN A 314 0.76 25.78 -15.96
C ASN A 314 -0.25 24.64 -16.09
N SER A 315 -0.93 24.32 -15.00
CA SER A 315 -1.88 23.22 -14.92
C SER A 315 -3.20 23.67 -14.34
N LYS A 316 -4.22 22.83 -14.48
CA LYS A 316 -5.53 22.99 -13.86
C LYS A 316 -5.79 21.84 -12.92
N TYR A 317 -6.18 22.17 -11.71
CA TYR A 317 -6.60 21.18 -10.73
C TYR A 317 -8.12 21.21 -10.56
N SER A 318 -8.72 20.04 -10.43
CA SER A 318 -10.13 19.88 -10.07
C SER A 318 -10.33 18.58 -9.29
N TYR A 319 -11.44 18.49 -8.54
CA TYR A 319 -11.87 17.22 -7.97
C TYR A 319 -13.37 17.07 -7.98
N SER A 320 -13.84 15.83 -7.96
CA SER A 320 -15.26 15.49 -7.90
C SER A 320 -15.51 14.49 -6.78
N VAL A 321 -16.66 14.61 -6.12
CA VAL A 321 -17.14 13.64 -5.12
C VAL A 321 -18.43 13.01 -5.63
N ILE A 322 -18.44 11.69 -5.73
CA ILE A 322 -19.53 10.90 -6.31
C ILE A 322 -19.97 9.89 -5.26
N LYS A 323 -21.25 9.83 -4.94
CA LYS A 323 -21.79 8.80 -4.05
C LYS A 323 -21.93 7.47 -4.79
N ASN A 324 -21.98 6.35 -4.07
CA ASN A 324 -22.13 5.00 -4.62
C ASN A 324 -23.34 4.82 -5.57
N ASP A 325 -24.39 5.62 -5.46
CA ASP A 325 -25.54 5.66 -6.38
C ASP A 325 -25.27 6.42 -7.69
N GLN A 326 -24.02 6.81 -7.95
CA GLN A 326 -23.55 7.62 -9.09
C GLN A 326 -24.02 9.08 -9.08
N SER A 327 -24.64 9.55 -8.00
CA SER A 327 -24.96 10.97 -7.86
C SER A 327 -23.68 11.76 -7.59
N VAL A 328 -23.45 12.81 -8.38
CA VAL A 328 -22.37 13.76 -8.14
C VAL A 328 -22.78 14.66 -6.98
N ILE A 329 -22.07 14.53 -5.86
CA ILE A 329 -22.30 15.33 -4.66
C ILE A 329 -21.67 16.71 -4.81
N TYR A 330 -20.47 16.76 -5.40
CA TYR A 330 -19.71 17.99 -5.51
C TYR A 330 -18.73 17.95 -6.68
N ASN A 331 -18.58 19.08 -7.34
CA ASN A 331 -17.49 19.33 -8.29
C ASN A 331 -16.76 20.59 -7.83
N HIS A 332 -15.50 20.43 -7.47
CA HIS A 332 -14.64 21.56 -7.20
C HIS A 332 -14.30 22.28 -8.51
N PRO A 333 -14.50 23.59 -8.59
CA PRO A 333 -14.20 24.32 -9.82
C PRO A 333 -12.69 24.27 -10.10
N SER A 334 -12.33 24.06 -11.36
CA SER A 334 -10.92 24.04 -11.75
C SER A 334 -10.26 25.39 -11.50
N SER A 335 -9.04 25.34 -10.97
CA SER A 335 -8.16 26.49 -10.78
C SER A 335 -6.88 26.31 -11.59
N ASN A 336 -6.27 27.43 -12.00
CA ASN A 336 -4.96 27.38 -12.68
C ASN A 336 -3.85 27.45 -11.65
N GLU A 337 -2.88 26.54 -11.81
CA GLU A 337 -1.73 26.42 -10.94
C GLU A 337 -0.44 26.38 -11.72
N ASN A 338 0.61 26.97 -11.13
CA ASN A 338 1.96 26.91 -11.67
C ASN A 338 2.79 25.94 -10.83
N ILE A 339 3.17 24.81 -11.42
CA ILE A 339 3.92 23.79 -10.73
C ILE A 339 5.37 23.88 -11.15
N ALA A 340 6.23 24.23 -10.21
CA ALA A 340 7.66 24.34 -10.42
C ALA A 340 8.33 22.98 -10.69
N PRO A 341 9.48 22.94 -11.36
CA PRO A 341 10.25 21.72 -11.55
C PRO A 341 10.56 20.99 -10.24
N TYR A 342 10.46 19.68 -10.27
CA TYR A 342 10.70 18.81 -9.11
C TYR A 342 12.12 19.02 -8.52
N PHE A 343 13.14 19.06 -9.37
CA PHE A 343 14.52 19.16 -8.90
C PHE A 343 14.92 20.57 -8.43
N ASP A 344 14.23 21.61 -8.88
CA ASP A 344 14.51 22.99 -8.44
C ASP A 344 13.81 23.35 -7.14
N ASN A 345 12.56 22.93 -6.96
CA ASN A 345 11.70 23.29 -5.84
C ASN A 345 11.16 22.10 -5.06
N GLY A 346 11.54 20.89 -5.45
CA GLY A 346 11.01 19.65 -4.86
C GLY A 346 9.54 19.43 -5.19
N LEU A 347 8.82 18.83 -4.27
CA LEU A 347 7.42 18.49 -4.42
C LEU A 347 6.51 19.68 -4.12
N GLN A 348 5.39 19.70 -4.81
CA GLN A 348 4.32 20.67 -4.57
C GLN A 348 3.12 19.96 -3.96
N SER A 349 2.58 20.50 -2.88
CA SER A 349 1.33 20.02 -2.28
C SER A 349 0.14 20.72 -2.93
N ALA A 350 -0.84 19.97 -3.38
CA ALA A 350 -2.08 20.52 -3.93
C ALA A 350 -2.86 21.34 -2.90
N ALA A 351 -2.81 20.94 -1.62
CA ALA A 351 -3.43 21.69 -0.53
C ALA A 351 -2.84 23.10 -0.35
N LEU A 352 -1.54 23.24 -0.61
CA LEU A 352 -0.85 24.53 -0.51
C LEU A 352 -1.03 25.40 -1.75
N GLN A 353 -1.26 24.80 -2.91
CA GLN A 353 -1.32 25.52 -4.19
C GLN A 353 -2.74 25.99 -4.54
N VAL A 354 -3.71 25.11 -4.44
CA VAL A 354 -5.08 25.36 -4.90
C VAL A 354 -6.06 25.53 -3.75
N GLU A 355 -5.59 25.37 -2.52
CA GLU A 355 -6.45 25.35 -1.34
C GLU A 355 -7.69 24.46 -1.57
N PRO A 356 -7.54 23.19 -1.97
CA PRO A 356 -8.64 22.33 -2.36
C PRO A 356 -9.49 21.98 -1.15
N SER A 357 -10.19 23.00 -0.66
CA SER A 357 -11.02 22.92 0.52
C SER A 357 -12.16 21.92 0.31
N ILE A 358 -12.48 21.21 1.38
CA ILE A 358 -13.59 20.27 1.43
C ILE A 358 -14.87 21.05 1.69
N ASN A 359 -15.54 21.48 0.60
CA ASN A 359 -16.74 22.31 0.64
C ASN A 359 -18.03 21.54 0.38
N PHE A 360 -18.00 20.22 0.37
CA PHE A 360 -19.20 19.41 0.21
C PHE A 360 -19.82 19.05 1.55
N THR A 361 -21.11 18.76 1.52
CA THR A 361 -21.86 18.32 2.70
C THR A 361 -22.41 16.93 2.44
N ILE A 362 -22.12 16.03 3.37
CA ILE A 362 -22.68 14.69 3.43
C ILE A 362 -23.30 14.47 4.82
N ALA A 363 -24.27 13.62 4.91
CA ALA A 363 -24.93 13.30 6.17
C ALA A 363 -25.50 11.87 6.12
N PRO A 364 -25.55 11.17 7.29
CA PRO A 364 -26.23 9.89 7.38
C PRO A 364 -27.68 9.97 6.91
N ASP A 365 -28.06 9.03 6.07
CA ASP A 365 -29.38 8.93 5.45
C ASP A 365 -30.21 7.73 5.95
N GLY A 366 -29.73 7.08 7.02
CA GLY A 366 -30.35 5.89 7.60
C GLY A 366 -29.89 4.57 6.97
N ALA A 367 -29.00 4.63 5.96
CA ALA A 367 -28.31 3.44 5.48
C ALA A 367 -27.27 2.96 6.50
N GLU A 368 -26.96 1.67 6.47
CA GLU A 368 -25.98 1.06 7.37
C GLU A 368 -24.53 1.42 6.95
N SER A 369 -24.31 1.64 5.65
CA SER A 369 -23.00 1.99 5.07
C SER A 369 -23.14 3.03 3.97
N ALA A 370 -22.05 3.69 3.62
CA ALA A 370 -21.96 4.60 2.49
C ALA A 370 -20.54 4.52 1.87
N CYS A 371 -20.47 4.78 0.56
CA CYS A 371 -19.21 4.91 -0.13
C CYS A 371 -19.23 6.13 -1.03
N PHE A 372 -18.13 6.86 -1.03
CA PHE A 372 -17.93 8.03 -1.88
C PHE A 372 -16.64 7.85 -2.68
N THR A 373 -16.73 8.08 -3.99
CA THR A 373 -15.55 8.14 -4.86
C THR A 373 -15.12 9.58 -4.98
N VAL A 374 -13.88 9.86 -4.63
CA VAL A 374 -13.24 11.17 -4.83
C VAL A 374 -12.23 11.04 -5.96
N VAL A 375 -12.39 11.85 -7.00
CA VAL A 375 -11.52 11.84 -8.18
C VAL A 375 -10.81 13.18 -8.25
N HIS A 376 -9.49 13.18 -8.14
CA HIS A 376 -8.67 14.37 -8.34
C HIS A 376 -7.97 14.30 -9.68
N VAL A 377 -7.94 15.43 -10.38
CA VAL A 377 -7.38 15.52 -11.73
C VAL A 377 -6.52 16.77 -11.86
N TYR A 378 -5.33 16.58 -12.41
CA TYR A 378 -4.52 17.67 -12.96
C TYR A 378 -4.52 17.58 -14.49
N GLU A 379 -4.62 18.73 -15.14
CA GLU A 379 -4.50 18.86 -16.58
C GLU A 379 -3.47 19.93 -16.89
N VAL A 380 -2.48 19.62 -17.69
CA VAL A 380 -1.54 20.62 -18.19
C VAL A 380 -2.20 21.48 -19.25
N ASP A 381 -2.07 22.81 -19.14
CA ASP A 381 -2.72 23.74 -20.05
C ASP A 381 -1.99 23.83 -21.41
N GLY A 382 -2.75 23.71 -22.48
CA GLY A 382 -2.27 23.93 -23.85
C GLY A 382 -1.44 22.80 -24.47
N ASN A 383 -0.54 23.17 -25.40
CA ASN A 383 0.33 22.24 -26.14
C ASN A 383 1.63 21.88 -25.38
N SER A 384 1.72 22.15 -24.10
CA SER A 384 2.88 21.72 -23.32
C SER A 384 2.83 20.20 -23.18
N GLY A 385 3.87 19.53 -23.65
CA GLY A 385 3.93 18.08 -23.66
C GLY A 385 3.75 17.53 -22.23
N ASP A 386 3.00 16.46 -22.14
CA ASP A 386 2.77 15.68 -20.95
C ASP A 386 2.70 14.23 -21.45
N ILE A 387 3.69 13.44 -21.07
CA ILE A 387 3.97 12.16 -21.72
C ILE A 387 3.00 11.09 -21.20
N MET A 388 2.71 11.11 -19.91
CA MET A 388 1.95 10.06 -19.22
C MET A 388 0.67 10.63 -18.59
N LYS A 389 -0.43 10.59 -19.32
CA LYS A 389 -1.72 11.08 -18.86
C LYS A 389 -2.38 10.24 -17.75
N SER A 390 -1.87 9.06 -17.53
CA SER A 390 -2.41 8.11 -16.55
C SER A 390 -2.12 8.51 -15.11
N ASN A 391 -1.02 9.20 -14.88
CA ASN A 391 -0.59 9.65 -13.56
C ASN A 391 -1.14 11.03 -13.15
N ASP A 392 -1.94 11.65 -14.03
CA ASP A 392 -2.64 12.94 -13.80
C ASP A 392 -3.90 12.79 -12.95
N THR A 393 -4.32 11.58 -12.66
CA THR A 393 -5.59 11.30 -11.97
C THR A 393 -5.38 10.33 -10.84
N ILE A 394 -5.85 10.69 -9.64
CA ILE A 394 -5.93 9.78 -8.50
C ILE A 394 -7.38 9.65 -8.03
N VAL A 395 -7.70 8.46 -7.53
CA VAL A 395 -9.04 8.12 -7.07
C VAL A 395 -8.95 7.57 -5.65
N HIS A 396 -9.80 8.09 -4.78
CA HIS A 396 -9.98 7.58 -3.43
C HIS A 396 -11.41 7.09 -3.22
N TYR A 397 -11.55 5.95 -2.56
CA TYR A 397 -12.84 5.40 -2.17
C TYR A 397 -13.00 5.54 -0.66
N GLN A 398 -13.75 6.56 -0.25
CA GLN A 398 -14.08 6.75 1.16
C GLN A 398 -15.24 5.85 1.52
N SER A 399 -14.98 4.81 2.29
CA SER A 399 -16.01 3.95 2.85
C SER A 399 -16.44 4.40 4.25
N PHE A 400 -17.70 4.18 4.53
CA PHE A 400 -18.32 4.24 5.85
C PHE A 400 -18.98 2.89 6.07
N GLU A 401 -18.56 2.20 7.11
CA GLU A 401 -18.96 0.82 7.39
C GLU A 401 -19.70 0.73 8.75
N ASN A 402 -19.61 -0.40 9.42
CA ASN A 402 -20.11 -0.59 10.78
C ASN A 402 -18.97 -0.67 11.81
N TYR A 403 -17.77 -0.20 11.47
CA TYR A 403 -16.62 -0.21 12.36
C TYR A 403 -15.82 1.09 12.29
N PHE A 404 -15.06 1.35 13.33
CA PHE A 404 -14.04 2.39 13.37
C PHE A 404 -12.68 1.78 13.02
N ALA A 405 -11.93 2.44 12.15
CA ALA A 405 -10.57 2.08 11.74
C ALA A 405 -9.70 3.32 11.63
N TYR A 406 -8.48 3.25 12.14
CA TYR A 406 -7.42 4.22 11.89
C TYR A 406 -6.59 3.82 10.69
N ASP A 407 -6.41 2.52 10.49
CA ASP A 407 -5.66 1.92 9.39
C ASP A 407 -6.39 2.03 8.05
N ASP A 408 -5.64 2.07 6.95
CA ASP A 408 -6.17 2.13 5.59
C ASP A 408 -6.54 0.76 5.00
N GLY A 409 -6.30 -0.31 5.75
CA GLY A 409 -6.56 -1.70 5.36
C GLY A 409 -5.35 -2.40 4.76
N THR A 410 -4.20 -1.73 4.67
CA THR A 410 -2.93 -2.32 4.25
C THR A 410 -1.96 -2.36 5.43
N ALA A 411 -1.12 -3.38 5.47
CA ALA A 411 -0.04 -3.46 6.43
C ALA A 411 1.29 -3.31 5.69
N GLU A 412 2.15 -2.44 6.17
CA GLU A 412 3.54 -2.30 5.70
C GLU A 412 4.51 -2.99 6.65
N ALA A 413 4.07 -3.27 7.88
CA ALA A 413 4.86 -3.98 8.88
C ALA A 413 3.97 -4.83 9.78
N GLY A 414 4.60 -5.72 10.54
CA GLY A 414 4.02 -6.32 11.72
C GLY A 414 4.41 -5.53 12.97
N TYR A 415 3.53 -5.46 13.95
CA TYR A 415 3.74 -4.79 15.22
C TYR A 415 3.55 -5.73 16.38
N SER A 416 4.48 -5.73 17.32
CA SER A 416 4.42 -6.53 18.52
C SER A 416 4.98 -5.79 19.74
N ILE A 417 4.58 -6.25 20.93
CA ILE A 417 5.09 -5.76 22.20
C ILE A 417 5.96 -6.82 22.81
N TYR A 418 7.25 -6.49 22.97
CA TYR A 418 8.22 -7.43 23.52
C TYR A 418 7.95 -7.71 24.99
N SER A 419 7.83 -8.98 25.33
CA SER A 419 7.77 -9.45 26.70
C SER A 419 9.03 -10.26 27.05
N THR A 420 9.38 -10.27 28.34
CA THR A 420 10.48 -11.10 28.86
C THR A 420 9.91 -12.19 29.77
N MET A 421 10.73 -13.21 30.09
CA MET A 421 10.30 -14.22 31.08
C MET A 421 9.97 -13.62 32.45
N GLN A 422 10.52 -12.45 32.79
CA GLN A 422 10.27 -11.75 34.05
C GLN A 422 9.01 -10.85 33.96
N THR A 423 8.66 -10.41 32.77
CA THR A 423 7.49 -9.56 32.49
C THR A 423 6.71 -10.08 31.29
N PRO A 424 6.07 -11.26 31.42
CA PRO A 424 5.38 -11.87 30.27
C PRO A 424 4.08 -11.15 29.90
N ALA A 425 3.50 -10.40 30.84
CA ALA A 425 2.23 -9.72 30.65
C ALA A 425 2.39 -8.44 29.82
N THR A 426 1.77 -8.40 28.66
CA THR A 426 1.72 -7.20 27.80
C THR A 426 0.28 -6.92 27.37
N TYR A 427 0.00 -5.65 27.12
CA TYR A 427 -1.32 -5.16 26.71
C TYR A 427 -1.17 -4.20 25.54
N LEU A 428 -2.10 -4.29 24.61
CA LEU A 428 -2.35 -3.27 23.60
C LEU A 428 -3.77 -2.74 23.76
N ALA A 429 -3.96 -1.44 23.63
CA ALA A 429 -5.28 -0.81 23.70
C ALA A 429 -5.38 0.32 22.64
N VAL A 430 -6.36 0.23 21.77
CA VAL A 430 -6.67 1.24 20.75
C VAL A 430 -7.92 2.01 21.21
N ARG A 431 -7.82 3.34 21.24
CA ARG A 431 -8.87 4.26 21.67
C ARG A 431 -9.86 4.52 20.55
N PHE A 432 -11.14 4.41 20.84
CA PHE A 432 -12.22 4.80 19.94
C PHE A 432 -13.10 5.85 20.58
N ILE A 433 -13.50 6.85 19.82
CA ILE A 433 -14.34 7.96 20.22
C ILE A 433 -15.60 7.92 19.37
N THR A 434 -16.75 7.79 20.00
CA THR A 434 -18.04 7.73 19.33
C THR A 434 -18.75 9.08 19.39
N SER A 435 -19.59 9.37 18.42
CA SER A 435 -20.41 10.60 18.41
C SER A 435 -21.65 10.51 19.30
N HIS A 436 -22.04 9.29 19.67
CA HIS A 436 -23.14 8.95 20.59
C HIS A 436 -22.91 7.55 21.15
N PRO A 437 -23.55 7.21 22.28
CA PRO A 437 -23.46 5.84 22.84
C PRO A 437 -23.94 4.79 21.83
N ASP A 438 -23.22 3.67 21.76
CA ASP A 438 -23.54 2.55 20.88
C ASP A 438 -23.24 1.21 21.55
N THR A 439 -23.37 0.12 20.81
CA THR A 439 -23.12 -1.23 21.29
C THR A 439 -21.95 -1.84 20.53
N LEU A 440 -20.84 -2.12 21.22
CA LEU A 440 -19.72 -2.88 20.67
C LEU A 440 -20.12 -4.35 20.57
N ARG A 441 -19.93 -4.94 19.39
CA ARG A 441 -20.37 -6.31 19.08
C ARG A 441 -19.24 -7.25 18.72
N ALA A 442 -18.19 -6.70 18.11
CA ALA A 442 -17.05 -7.49 17.69
C ALA A 442 -15.80 -6.60 17.61
N VAL A 443 -14.67 -7.24 17.51
CA VAL A 443 -13.38 -6.62 17.22
C VAL A 443 -12.77 -7.32 16.02
N LYS A 444 -12.30 -6.55 15.04
CA LYS A 444 -11.53 -7.09 13.92
C LYS A 444 -10.06 -6.85 14.19
N ILE A 445 -9.25 -7.89 14.06
CA ILE A 445 -7.78 -7.82 14.20
C ILE A 445 -7.17 -8.50 12.98
N TRP A 446 -6.17 -7.85 12.39
CA TRP A 446 -5.34 -8.45 11.37
C TRP A 446 -4.04 -8.96 12.01
N PHE A 447 -3.77 -10.26 11.92
CA PHE A 447 -2.57 -10.87 12.45
C PHE A 447 -1.55 -11.08 11.34
N ASN A 448 -0.31 -10.60 11.55
CA ASN A 448 0.80 -10.91 10.67
C ASN A 448 1.18 -12.38 10.83
N ALA A 449 1.47 -13.08 9.75
CA ALA A 449 2.14 -14.37 9.83
C ALA A 449 3.54 -14.16 10.41
N VAL A 450 3.98 -15.10 11.20
CA VAL A 450 5.37 -15.17 11.67
C VAL A 450 5.95 -16.52 11.33
N LYS A 451 7.26 -16.60 11.25
CA LYS A 451 7.97 -17.82 10.88
C LYS A 451 7.47 -19.02 11.69
N ASN A 452 7.25 -20.14 11.01
CA ASN A 452 6.76 -21.40 11.59
C ASN A 452 5.38 -21.31 12.25
N ASP A 453 4.53 -20.37 11.84
CA ASP A 453 3.20 -20.12 12.44
C ASP A 453 3.26 -19.89 13.96
N GLU A 454 4.32 -19.28 14.46
CA GLU A 454 4.49 -19.06 15.90
C GLU A 454 3.57 -18.00 16.48
N ASN A 455 2.81 -17.27 15.65
CA ASN A 455 1.78 -16.32 16.08
C ASN A 455 0.43 -17.02 16.42
N PHE A 456 0.51 -18.09 17.22
CA PHE A 456 -0.67 -18.91 17.58
C PHE A 456 -1.02 -18.86 19.06
N ALA A 457 -0.26 -18.13 19.86
CA ALA A 457 -0.48 -18.13 21.30
C ALA A 457 -1.81 -17.44 21.67
N PRO A 458 -2.60 -18.04 22.58
CA PRO A 458 -3.88 -17.49 22.96
C PRO A 458 -3.74 -16.14 23.66
N PHE A 459 -4.70 -15.26 23.40
CA PHE A 459 -4.79 -13.95 24.02
C PHE A 459 -6.16 -13.75 24.70
N THR A 460 -6.26 -12.73 25.53
CA THR A 460 -7.54 -12.26 26.07
C THR A 460 -7.92 -10.97 25.37
N LEU A 461 -9.06 -10.98 24.68
CA LEU A 461 -9.68 -9.78 24.14
C LEU A 461 -10.19 -8.91 25.31
N MET A 462 -9.91 -7.63 25.27
CA MET A 462 -10.21 -6.72 26.36
C MET A 462 -10.83 -5.42 25.89
N VAL A 463 -11.73 -4.88 26.72
CA VAL A 463 -12.29 -3.55 26.54
C VAL A 463 -12.18 -2.77 27.85
N TRP A 464 -11.76 -1.50 27.73
CA TRP A 464 -11.62 -0.60 28.89
C TRP A 464 -12.47 0.66 28.67
N ASN A 465 -12.91 1.26 29.79
CA ASN A 465 -13.45 2.62 29.77
C ASN A 465 -12.29 3.65 29.74
N ASP A 466 -12.63 4.92 29.54
CA ASP A 466 -11.66 6.00 29.61
C ASP A 466 -11.35 6.40 31.05
N ALA A 467 -10.07 6.66 31.29
CA ALA A 467 -9.56 7.27 32.51
C ALA A 467 -8.56 8.38 32.17
N ASN A 468 -9.06 9.58 31.95
CA ASN A 468 -8.26 10.76 31.62
C ASN A 468 -7.43 10.60 30.32
N GLY A 469 -8.03 10.05 29.27
CA GLY A 469 -7.40 9.86 27.96
C GLY A 469 -6.52 8.62 27.85
N LYS A 470 -6.54 7.73 28.84
CA LYS A 470 -5.86 6.43 28.85
C LYS A 470 -6.83 5.29 29.22
N PRO A 471 -6.51 4.04 28.89
CA PRO A 471 -7.35 2.92 29.30
C PRO A 471 -7.49 2.83 30.82
N GLY A 472 -8.73 2.79 31.29
CA GLY A 472 -9.10 2.77 32.69
C GLY A 472 -9.46 1.39 33.22
N GLN A 473 -10.70 1.25 33.73
CA GLN A 473 -11.21 -0.02 34.24
C GLN A 473 -11.58 -0.95 33.09
N ILE A 474 -11.32 -2.23 33.26
CA ILE A 474 -11.78 -3.28 32.37
C ILE A 474 -13.31 -3.36 32.46
N ILE A 475 -13.99 -3.21 31.33
CA ILE A 475 -15.46 -3.35 31.25
C ILE A 475 -15.87 -4.63 30.55
N TYR A 476 -14.94 -5.30 29.85
CA TYR A 476 -15.15 -6.60 29.22
C TYR A 476 -13.84 -7.34 29.03
N GLU A 477 -13.88 -8.67 29.19
CA GLU A 477 -12.79 -9.57 28.86
C GLU A 477 -13.34 -10.89 28.30
N GLN A 478 -12.69 -11.41 27.25
CA GLN A 478 -13.00 -12.70 26.64
C GLN A 478 -11.72 -13.48 26.46
N GLN A 479 -11.60 -14.55 27.25
CA GLN A 479 -10.36 -15.32 27.37
C GLN A 479 -10.17 -16.32 26.24
N ALA A 480 -8.95 -16.81 26.09
CA ALA A 480 -8.56 -17.90 25.21
C ALA A 480 -8.91 -17.69 23.72
N GLN A 481 -8.88 -16.43 23.26
CA GLN A 481 -8.96 -16.17 21.84
C GLN A 481 -7.68 -16.62 21.16
N GLN A 482 -7.79 -17.13 19.94
CA GLN A 482 -6.65 -17.56 19.15
C GLN A 482 -6.43 -16.57 18.00
N PRO A 483 -5.16 -16.20 17.69
CA PRO A 483 -4.86 -15.63 16.40
C PRO A 483 -5.29 -16.63 15.34
N MET A 484 -6.22 -16.24 14.50
CA MET A 484 -6.65 -17.09 13.39
C MET A 484 -6.12 -16.47 12.10
N HIS A 485 -5.64 -17.32 11.24
CA HIS A 485 -5.35 -16.98 9.85
C HIS A 485 -6.38 -17.74 9.02
N ASN A 486 -7.09 -17.09 8.15
CA ASN A 486 -7.87 -17.81 7.17
C ASN A 486 -6.89 -18.64 6.33
N GLN A 487 -7.09 -19.94 6.20
CA GLN A 487 -6.12 -20.86 5.57
C GLN A 487 -5.73 -20.44 4.15
N ASP A 488 -6.62 -19.69 3.48
CA ASP A 488 -6.43 -19.24 2.11
C ASP A 488 -6.00 -17.75 2.01
N TYR A 489 -6.27 -16.93 3.04
CA TYR A 489 -5.98 -15.48 3.02
C TYR A 489 -5.74 -14.95 4.42
N TYR A 490 -4.67 -14.18 4.58
CA TYR A 490 -4.50 -13.32 5.74
C TYR A 490 -5.41 -12.09 5.56
N ASP A 491 -6.49 -12.04 6.31
CA ASP A 491 -7.45 -10.94 6.33
C ASP A 491 -7.83 -10.63 7.77
N PHE A 492 -8.56 -9.54 7.99
CA PHE A 492 -9.10 -9.26 9.31
C PHE A 492 -9.95 -10.42 9.81
N ILE A 493 -9.63 -10.90 11.01
CA ILE A 493 -10.45 -11.87 11.71
C ILE A 493 -11.41 -11.12 12.62
N THR A 494 -12.67 -11.49 12.56
CA THR A 494 -13.73 -10.91 13.41
C THR A 494 -13.92 -11.76 14.66
N TYR A 495 -13.62 -11.16 15.82
CA TYR A 495 -13.87 -11.75 17.13
C TYR A 495 -15.17 -11.18 17.66
N PHE A 496 -16.25 -11.96 17.58
CA PHE A 496 -17.53 -11.58 18.15
C PHE A 496 -17.46 -11.63 19.67
N LEU A 497 -18.04 -10.64 20.34
CA LEU A 497 -18.17 -10.66 21.79
C LEU A 497 -19.23 -11.69 22.20
N ASP A 498 -18.95 -12.48 23.23
CA ASP A 498 -19.92 -13.44 23.78
C ASP A 498 -21.22 -12.71 24.20
N GLU A 499 -21.08 -11.50 24.72
CA GLU A 499 -22.18 -10.59 25.02
C GLU A 499 -21.84 -9.18 24.50
N PRO A 500 -22.66 -8.61 23.61
CA PRO A 500 -22.47 -7.22 23.17
C PRO A 500 -22.54 -6.26 24.35
N ILE A 501 -21.66 -5.27 24.38
CA ILE A 501 -21.56 -4.33 25.49
C ILE A 501 -21.87 -2.90 25.03
N ALA A 502 -22.60 -2.18 25.90
CA ALA A 502 -22.79 -0.74 25.68
C ALA A 502 -21.46 0.00 25.89
N VAL A 503 -21.11 0.84 24.92
CA VAL A 503 -19.93 1.70 24.97
C VAL A 503 -20.36 3.17 24.95
N GLY A 504 -19.65 3.98 25.74
CA GLY A 504 -19.88 5.42 25.84
C GLY A 504 -19.00 6.21 24.87
N ASP A 505 -18.84 7.50 25.18
CA ASP A 505 -18.17 8.46 24.31
C ASP A 505 -16.71 8.09 23.97
N THR A 506 -16.02 7.45 24.89
CA THR A 506 -14.65 6.98 24.71
C THR A 506 -14.44 5.63 25.36
N PHE A 507 -13.91 4.70 24.61
CA PHE A 507 -13.55 3.36 25.07
C PHE A 507 -12.28 2.87 24.35
N TYR A 508 -11.72 1.78 24.87
CA TYR A 508 -10.50 1.19 24.32
C TYR A 508 -10.74 -0.29 24.06
N VAL A 509 -10.21 -0.77 22.95
CA VAL A 509 -10.29 -2.18 22.55
C VAL A 509 -8.89 -2.69 22.26
N GLY A 510 -8.60 -3.88 22.66
CA GLY A 510 -7.32 -4.51 22.39
C GLY A 510 -7.19 -5.87 23.04
N PHE A 511 -5.99 -6.22 23.45
CA PHE A 511 -5.72 -7.54 23.99
C PHE A 511 -4.69 -7.53 25.12
N TYR A 512 -4.73 -8.61 25.88
CA TYR A 512 -3.75 -9.01 26.87
C TYR A 512 -3.13 -10.33 26.49
N GLN A 513 -1.83 -10.43 26.59
CA GLN A 513 -1.08 -11.68 26.47
C GLN A 513 -0.21 -11.91 27.71
N ASN A 514 0.00 -13.17 28.07
CA ASN A 514 0.80 -13.57 29.22
C ASN A 514 1.68 -14.78 28.91
N HIS A 515 2.53 -14.62 27.91
CA HIS A 515 3.49 -15.64 27.48
C HIS A 515 4.65 -14.99 26.70
N ASN A 516 5.70 -15.75 26.44
CA ASN A 516 6.91 -15.27 25.78
C ASN A 516 6.74 -15.10 24.26
N VAL A 517 5.71 -15.69 23.69
CA VAL A 517 5.38 -15.54 22.28
C VAL A 517 4.76 -14.16 22.09
N GLN A 518 5.31 -13.40 21.18
CA GLN A 518 4.80 -12.07 20.85
C GLN A 518 3.67 -12.21 19.85
N LEU A 519 2.50 -11.69 20.22
CA LEU A 519 1.44 -11.48 19.22
C LEU A 519 1.90 -10.41 18.24
N ASN A 520 1.85 -10.75 16.96
CA ASN A 520 2.24 -9.87 15.88
C ASN A 520 1.00 -9.51 15.06
N ILE A 521 0.64 -8.24 15.07
CA ILE A 521 -0.51 -7.71 14.33
C ILE A 521 -0.04 -6.84 13.19
N GLY A 522 -0.89 -6.61 12.20
CA GLY A 522 -0.61 -5.67 11.13
C GLY A 522 -0.44 -4.24 11.64
N PHE A 523 0.46 -3.53 11.00
CA PHE A 523 0.75 -2.14 11.28
C PHE A 523 0.82 -1.36 9.97
N ASP A 524 -0.13 -0.46 9.80
CA ASP A 524 -0.21 0.45 8.68
C ASP A 524 0.70 1.66 8.96
N GLN A 525 1.72 1.84 8.15
CA GLN A 525 2.68 2.94 8.26
C GLN A 525 2.32 4.16 7.38
N ASN A 526 1.25 4.06 6.58
CA ASN A 526 0.75 5.16 5.75
C ASN A 526 -0.20 6.09 6.52
N THR A 527 -0.74 5.61 7.63
CA THR A 527 -1.56 6.41 8.56
C THR A 527 -0.81 6.64 9.88
N ASP A 528 -1.33 7.49 10.75
CA ASP A 528 -0.72 7.77 12.05
C ASP A 528 -1.78 7.89 13.15
N ALA A 529 -1.92 6.82 13.92
CA ALA A 529 -2.82 6.76 15.08
C ALA A 529 -2.12 7.01 16.42
N ARG A 530 -0.89 7.56 16.44
CA ARG A 530 -0.23 7.91 17.71
C ARG A 530 -1.11 8.85 18.52
N GLY A 531 -1.12 8.64 19.85
CA GLY A 531 -2.07 9.31 20.73
C GLY A 531 -3.47 8.66 20.76
N HIS A 532 -3.75 7.68 19.89
CA HIS A 532 -4.97 6.88 19.89
C HIS A 532 -4.74 5.41 20.22
N PHE A 533 -3.52 4.95 20.38
CA PHE A 533 -3.24 3.62 20.92
C PHE A 533 -2.15 3.67 21.98
N PHE A 534 -2.16 2.68 22.84
CA PHE A 534 -1.30 2.60 24.02
C PHE A 534 -0.88 1.15 24.23
N TYR A 535 0.31 0.97 24.78
CA TYR A 535 0.76 -0.33 25.24
C TYR A 535 1.14 -0.31 26.72
N LYS A 536 1.17 -1.48 27.34
CA LYS A 536 1.58 -1.62 28.72
C LYS A 536 2.31 -2.94 28.93
N VAL A 537 3.46 -2.87 29.60
CA VAL A 537 4.28 -4.04 29.93
C VAL A 537 4.40 -4.25 31.43
N MET A 538 4.34 -3.20 32.22
CA MET A 538 4.44 -3.29 33.69
C MET A 538 3.20 -2.69 34.36
N THR A 539 3.28 -1.45 34.75
CA THR A 539 2.24 -0.81 35.58
C THR A 539 1.45 0.22 34.81
N ASP A 540 2.10 0.99 33.97
CA ASP A 540 1.54 2.18 33.34
C ASP A 540 1.32 1.99 31.84
N TRP A 541 0.33 2.69 31.31
CA TRP A 541 0.09 2.80 29.90
C TRP A 541 1.07 3.80 29.29
N GLU A 542 1.78 3.37 28.24
CA GLU A 542 2.76 4.15 27.50
C GLU A 542 2.23 4.49 26.11
N GLU A 543 2.67 5.62 25.58
CA GLU A 543 2.40 6.04 24.21
C GLU A 543 3.39 5.36 23.25
N PRO A 544 2.97 5.02 22.01
CA PRO A 544 3.82 4.35 21.07
C PRO A 544 4.95 5.26 20.56
N PHE A 545 6.08 4.64 20.28
CA PHE A 545 7.21 5.28 19.63
C PHE A 545 7.02 5.32 18.10
N PHE A 546 6.61 4.18 17.50
CA PHE A 546 6.50 4.07 16.05
C PHE A 546 5.32 4.86 15.51
N LYS A 547 5.55 5.54 14.38
CA LYS A 547 4.51 6.18 13.59
C LYS A 547 3.75 5.09 12.81
N GLY A 548 2.45 5.09 12.93
CA GLY A 548 1.58 4.13 12.24
C GLY A 548 0.29 3.86 12.99
N SER A 549 -0.48 2.92 12.49
CA SER A 549 -1.77 2.51 13.03
C SER A 549 -1.84 0.99 13.22
N PRO A 550 -2.09 0.48 14.44
CA PRO A 550 -2.32 -0.95 14.64
C PRO A 550 -3.63 -1.36 13.98
N MET A 551 -3.62 -2.47 13.26
CA MET A 551 -4.78 -2.96 12.52
C MET A 551 -5.77 -3.67 13.45
N VAL A 552 -6.42 -2.87 14.29
CA VAL A 552 -7.45 -3.27 15.26
C VAL A 552 -8.66 -2.36 15.09
N ARG A 553 -9.84 -2.94 14.83
CA ARG A 553 -11.06 -2.22 14.47
C ARG A 553 -12.20 -2.56 15.41
N ALA A 554 -12.96 -1.58 15.87
CA ALA A 554 -14.11 -1.74 16.74
C ALA A 554 -15.41 -1.78 15.93
N VAL A 555 -16.14 -2.89 15.97
CA VAL A 555 -17.41 -3.10 15.27
C VAL A 555 -18.58 -2.74 16.19
N VAL A 556 -19.38 -1.77 15.77
CA VAL A 556 -20.50 -1.25 16.55
C VAL A 556 -21.83 -1.30 15.77
N GLY A 557 -22.93 -0.91 16.40
CA GLY A 557 -24.22 -0.75 15.73
C GLY A 557 -25.19 -1.92 15.90
N SER A 558 -26.08 -2.12 14.91
CA SER A 558 -27.08 -3.17 14.91
C SER A 558 -26.46 -4.57 14.87
N TYR A 559 -27.23 -5.58 15.24
CA TYR A 559 -26.79 -6.97 15.30
C TYR A 559 -26.22 -7.43 13.96
N ILE A 560 -25.00 -7.95 14.00
CA ILE A 560 -24.39 -8.65 12.87
C ILE A 560 -24.58 -10.13 13.15
N GLU A 561 -25.40 -10.82 12.35
CA GLU A 561 -25.40 -12.27 12.41
C GLU A 561 -24.02 -12.81 12.04
N PRO A 562 -23.47 -13.74 12.81
CA PRO A 562 -22.32 -14.51 12.33
C PRO A 562 -22.75 -15.19 11.04
N VAL A 563 -22.19 -14.79 9.91
CA VAL A 563 -22.51 -15.44 8.63
C VAL A 563 -21.86 -16.81 8.67
N ASP A 564 -22.70 -17.84 8.74
CA ASP A 564 -22.22 -19.20 8.50
C ASP A 564 -21.70 -19.29 7.06
N ILE A 565 -20.65 -20.08 6.81
CA ILE A 565 -19.89 -20.10 5.54
C ILE A 565 -20.75 -20.40 4.31
N ASP A 566 -21.99 -20.85 4.49
CA ASP A 566 -22.92 -21.19 3.42
C ASP A 566 -23.80 -20.04 2.87
N ASP A 567 -23.85 -18.89 3.56
CA ASP A 567 -24.60 -17.71 3.11
C ASP A 567 -23.67 -16.53 2.81
N VAL A 568 -22.89 -16.62 1.73
CA VAL A 568 -22.18 -15.48 1.16
C VAL A 568 -23.20 -14.55 0.50
N THR A 569 -23.80 -13.68 1.28
CA THR A 569 -24.60 -12.57 0.76
C THR A 569 -23.69 -11.44 0.29
N ASP A 570 -23.89 -11.12 -0.88
CA ASP A 570 -23.55 -10.08 -1.86
C ASP A 570 -23.32 -8.65 -1.34
N ASP A 571 -22.27 -8.37 -0.56
CA ASP A 571 -21.98 -6.98 -0.19
C ASP A 571 -20.68 -6.44 -0.78
N PHE A 572 -20.57 -6.48 -2.10
CA PHE A 572 -19.65 -5.62 -2.79
C PHE A 572 -20.36 -4.76 -3.84
N PHE A 573 -19.92 -3.53 -3.94
CA PHE A 573 -20.51 -2.60 -4.87
C PHE A 573 -20.06 -2.89 -6.30
N VAL A 574 -21.03 -3.13 -7.18
CA VAL A 574 -20.85 -3.13 -8.65
C VAL A 574 -21.97 -2.32 -9.25
N SER A 575 -21.62 -1.34 -10.05
CA SER A 575 -22.59 -0.60 -10.87
C SER A 575 -22.23 -0.64 -12.34
N VAL A 576 -23.23 -0.50 -13.19
CA VAL A 576 -23.07 -0.48 -14.64
C VAL A 576 -23.90 0.64 -15.25
N ASN A 577 -23.30 1.39 -16.16
CA ASN A 577 -23.99 2.43 -16.90
C ASN A 577 -23.44 2.62 -18.33
N PRO A 578 -24.26 3.05 -19.31
CA PRO A 578 -25.72 3.04 -19.25
C PRO A 578 -26.29 1.61 -19.27
N ASN A 579 -27.35 1.36 -18.54
CA ASN A 579 -28.13 0.13 -18.66
C ASN A 579 -29.61 0.50 -18.64
N PRO A 580 -30.32 0.42 -19.80
CA PRO A 580 -29.93 -0.19 -21.09
C PRO A 580 -28.79 0.51 -21.83
N THR A 581 -28.01 -0.25 -22.61
CA THR A 581 -26.89 0.23 -23.42
C THR A 581 -27.07 -0.02 -24.90
N LYS A 582 -26.42 0.79 -25.76
CA LYS A 582 -26.36 0.57 -27.22
C LYS A 582 -25.13 -0.23 -27.62
N SER A 583 -23.98 0.08 -27.05
CA SER A 583 -22.72 -0.52 -27.47
C SER A 583 -21.69 -0.62 -26.36
N THR A 584 -21.57 0.38 -25.51
CA THR A 584 -20.55 0.45 -24.47
C THR A 584 -21.22 0.40 -23.09
N LEU A 585 -20.73 -0.45 -22.23
CA LEU A 585 -21.17 -0.59 -20.86
C LEU A 585 -19.97 -0.24 -19.95
N ASN A 586 -20.07 0.82 -19.18
CA ASN A 586 -19.09 1.14 -18.16
C ASN A 586 -19.44 0.35 -16.91
N VAL A 587 -18.44 -0.26 -16.32
CA VAL A 587 -18.54 -1.07 -15.11
C VAL A 587 -17.69 -0.43 -14.04
N ASN A 588 -18.28 -0.17 -12.87
CA ASN A 588 -17.58 0.34 -11.70
C ASN A 588 -17.66 -0.73 -10.62
N VAL A 589 -16.56 -1.03 -9.99
CA VAL A 589 -16.47 -2.00 -8.90
C VAL A 589 -15.82 -1.32 -7.67
N SER A 590 -16.16 -1.80 -6.47
CA SER A 590 -15.50 -1.31 -5.26
C SER A 590 -13.99 -1.60 -5.29
N SER A 591 -13.21 -0.78 -4.58
CA SER A 591 -11.76 -0.91 -4.50
C SER A 591 -11.27 -2.27 -3.99
N GLU A 592 -12.09 -2.96 -3.22
CA GLU A 592 -11.79 -4.31 -2.71
C GLU A 592 -11.84 -5.40 -3.79
N LEU A 593 -12.40 -5.11 -4.94
CA LEU A 593 -12.60 -6.09 -6.02
C LEU A 593 -11.58 -5.98 -7.14
N TYR A 594 -11.09 -4.79 -7.44
CA TYR A 594 -10.10 -4.69 -8.49
C TYR A 594 -8.79 -5.30 -8.01
N HIS A 595 -8.13 -6.05 -8.87
CA HIS A 595 -7.01 -6.96 -8.65
C HIS A 595 -7.35 -8.37 -8.15
N SER A 596 -8.52 -8.60 -7.53
CA SER A 596 -8.91 -9.93 -7.05
C SER A 596 -10.11 -10.53 -7.79
N ALA A 597 -10.85 -9.72 -8.54
CA ALA A 597 -12.07 -10.17 -9.20
C ALA A 597 -11.95 -10.32 -10.72
N THR A 598 -12.85 -11.13 -11.26
CA THR A 598 -13.03 -11.33 -12.69
C THR A 598 -14.44 -10.93 -13.12
N TYR A 599 -14.59 -10.55 -14.37
CA TYR A 599 -15.90 -10.40 -14.98
C TYR A 599 -16.16 -11.49 -16.02
N THR A 600 -17.40 -11.93 -16.12
CA THR A 600 -17.86 -12.82 -17.17
C THR A 600 -19.20 -12.35 -17.70
N LEU A 601 -19.32 -12.15 -19.00
CA LEU A 601 -20.58 -11.86 -19.67
C LEU A 601 -21.17 -13.13 -20.27
N PHE A 602 -22.41 -13.39 -19.95
CA PHE A 602 -23.17 -14.51 -20.50
C PHE A 602 -24.37 -14.02 -21.32
N ASP A 603 -24.79 -14.77 -22.31
CA ASP A 603 -26.13 -14.64 -22.87
C ASP A 603 -27.18 -15.32 -21.98
N ILE A 604 -28.47 -15.20 -22.33
CA ILE A 604 -29.56 -15.78 -21.55
C ILE A 604 -29.56 -17.31 -21.55
N SER A 605 -28.81 -17.96 -22.44
CA SER A 605 -28.65 -19.42 -22.48
C SER A 605 -27.52 -19.90 -21.53
N GLY A 606 -26.79 -19.00 -20.90
CA GLY A 606 -25.64 -19.30 -20.06
C GLY A 606 -24.33 -19.48 -20.83
N LYS A 607 -24.31 -19.19 -22.15
CA LYS A 607 -23.07 -19.22 -22.93
C LYS A 607 -22.18 -18.05 -22.57
N LYS A 608 -20.93 -18.35 -22.24
CA LYS A 608 -19.89 -17.35 -21.96
C LYS A 608 -19.53 -16.59 -23.25
N LEU A 609 -19.62 -15.26 -23.21
CA LEU A 609 -19.35 -14.38 -24.34
C LEU A 609 -18.07 -13.60 -24.17
N LEU A 610 -17.85 -13.00 -22.97
CA LEU A 610 -16.64 -12.25 -22.60
C LEU A 610 -16.16 -12.74 -21.24
N PHE A 611 -14.88 -12.67 -21.04
CA PHE A 611 -14.24 -12.92 -19.77
C PHE A 611 -13.01 -12.02 -19.66
N GLY A 612 -12.75 -11.50 -18.49
CA GLY A 612 -11.55 -10.74 -18.20
C GLY A 612 -11.36 -10.54 -16.71
N ARG A 613 -10.18 -10.06 -16.37
CA ARG A 613 -9.83 -9.65 -15.03
C ARG A 613 -10.24 -8.19 -14.82
N ILE A 614 -10.48 -7.82 -13.60
CA ILE A 614 -10.78 -6.46 -13.22
C ILE A 614 -9.50 -5.85 -12.67
N ASP A 615 -8.80 -5.11 -13.51
CA ASP A 615 -7.51 -4.49 -13.20
C ASP A 615 -7.65 -3.00 -12.81
N GLN A 616 -8.86 -2.46 -12.96
CA GLN A 616 -9.18 -1.08 -12.63
C GLN A 616 -10.58 -1.02 -12.03
N PRO A 617 -10.83 -0.11 -11.08
CA PRO A 617 -12.15 0.05 -10.48
C PRO A 617 -13.20 0.52 -11.49
N HIS A 618 -12.78 1.09 -12.61
CA HIS A 618 -13.61 1.52 -13.71
C HIS A 618 -13.09 0.95 -15.02
N PHE A 619 -13.91 0.18 -15.72
CA PHE A 619 -13.58 -0.34 -17.04
C PHE A 619 -14.79 -0.37 -17.95
N SER A 620 -14.58 -0.47 -19.26
CA SER A 620 -15.65 -0.46 -20.25
C SER A 620 -15.67 -1.77 -21.01
N LEU A 621 -16.88 -2.32 -21.18
CA LEU A 621 -17.13 -3.48 -22.04
C LEU A 621 -17.73 -3.00 -23.36
N ASN A 622 -17.10 -3.40 -24.46
CA ASN A 622 -17.68 -3.15 -25.79
C ASN A 622 -18.63 -4.28 -26.16
N LEU A 623 -19.90 -3.94 -26.28
CA LEU A 623 -20.98 -4.85 -26.63
C LEU A 623 -21.45 -4.67 -28.10
N SER A 624 -20.77 -3.87 -28.92
CA SER A 624 -21.18 -3.56 -30.29
C SER A 624 -21.46 -4.78 -31.14
N ASP A 625 -20.63 -5.83 -30.99
CA ASP A 625 -20.67 -7.04 -31.80
C ASP A 625 -21.72 -8.05 -31.34
N TYR A 626 -22.44 -7.79 -30.26
CA TYR A 626 -23.46 -8.69 -29.75
C TYR A 626 -24.85 -8.22 -30.14
N PRO A 627 -25.82 -9.12 -30.39
CA PRO A 627 -27.19 -8.78 -30.73
C PRO A 627 -27.89 -7.97 -29.63
N ASN A 628 -28.96 -7.24 -29.99
CA ASN A 628 -29.83 -6.63 -29.00
C ASN A 628 -30.50 -7.75 -28.15
N GLY A 629 -30.55 -7.56 -26.85
CA GLY A 629 -31.08 -8.58 -25.94
C GLY A 629 -30.67 -8.38 -24.49
N ILE A 630 -30.89 -9.42 -23.71
CA ILE A 630 -30.54 -9.46 -22.28
C ILE A 630 -29.27 -10.30 -22.12
N TYR A 631 -28.35 -9.77 -21.31
CA TYR A 631 -27.10 -10.40 -20.94
C TYR A 631 -26.98 -10.46 -19.42
N LEU A 632 -26.18 -11.37 -18.92
CA LEU A 632 -25.85 -11.48 -17.50
C LEU A 632 -24.35 -11.19 -17.32
N LEU A 633 -24.03 -10.11 -16.64
CA LEU A 633 -22.67 -9.78 -16.26
C LEU A 633 -22.41 -10.28 -14.84
N LYS A 634 -21.59 -11.30 -14.72
CA LYS A 634 -21.11 -11.82 -13.43
C LYS A 634 -19.79 -11.17 -13.09
N ILE A 635 -19.69 -10.58 -11.92
CA ILE A 635 -18.46 -10.14 -11.27
C ILE A 635 -18.23 -11.09 -10.10
N ALA A 636 -17.05 -11.67 -10.01
CA ALA A 636 -16.75 -12.62 -8.95
C ALA A 636 -15.29 -12.51 -8.52
N ASP A 637 -15.06 -12.56 -7.23
CA ASP A 637 -13.78 -12.89 -6.61
C ASP A 637 -13.86 -14.31 -6.01
N ASN A 638 -12.84 -14.74 -5.26
CA ASN A 638 -12.77 -16.08 -4.70
C ASN A 638 -13.86 -16.38 -3.64
N ARG A 639 -14.52 -15.37 -3.09
CA ARG A 639 -15.48 -15.52 -1.99
C ARG A 639 -16.86 -14.98 -2.34
N ARG A 640 -16.92 -14.04 -3.28
CA ARG A 640 -18.12 -13.25 -3.55
C ARG A 640 -18.42 -13.25 -5.03
N GLN A 641 -19.68 -13.19 -5.36
CA GLN A 641 -20.12 -13.01 -6.75
C GLN A 641 -21.35 -12.14 -6.81
N LYS A 642 -21.43 -11.32 -7.84
CA LYS A 642 -22.59 -10.51 -8.15
C LYS A 642 -22.94 -10.63 -9.62
N THR A 643 -24.23 -10.83 -9.91
CA THR A 643 -24.70 -10.92 -11.28
C THR A 643 -25.66 -9.78 -11.59
N LEU A 644 -25.36 -9.05 -12.63
CA LEU A 644 -26.12 -7.88 -13.07
C LEU A 644 -26.81 -8.19 -14.41
N LYS A 645 -28.07 -7.84 -14.51
CA LYS A 645 -28.81 -7.90 -15.78
C LYS A 645 -28.44 -6.70 -16.65
N ILE A 646 -27.96 -6.94 -17.85
CA ILE A 646 -27.62 -5.95 -18.85
C ILE A 646 -28.65 -6.00 -19.97
N VAL A 647 -29.19 -4.89 -20.35
CA VAL A 647 -30.13 -4.75 -21.47
C VAL A 647 -29.44 -4.01 -22.60
N LYS A 648 -29.29 -4.64 -23.76
CA LYS A 648 -28.77 -4.01 -24.99
C LYS A 648 -29.89 -3.79 -25.99
N TYR A 649 -29.94 -2.58 -26.59
CA TYR A 649 -30.95 -2.17 -27.58
C TYR A 649 -30.35 -1.44 -28.76
#